data_2f591b452e323110fd834ffe203b3e21
#
_entry.id   2f591b452e323110fd834ffe203b3e21
#
_cell.length_a   1.000
_cell.length_b   1.000
_cell.length_c   1.000
_cell.angle_alpha   90.00
_cell.angle_beta   90.00
_cell.angle_gamma   90.00
#
_symmetry.space_group_name_H-M   'P 1'
#
loop_
_entity.id
_entity.type
_entity.pdbx_description
1 polymer ?
#
loop_
_entity_poly.entity_id
_entity_poly.type
_entity_poly.pdbx_seq_one_letter_code
_entity_poly.pdbx_strand_id
1 'polypeptide(L)'
;PLYSSAASDVYKRQGQRIAQGRDFDDKGQLKSGKATQNVMVLDEAGAHSLAEALQGLQGGAGQGLAVTSVEEKPYTRRPYAPFMTSTLQQDAANKLHFSSDRTMRIAQKLYENGYITYMRTDSTTLSTAGINAARQQVREFFGEEYLYPSVRQYNRKVKNAQEAHEAIRPAGDHFASPDSLKTVLGPEEFKLYQLIWQRTLASQMADVKGTTMTVRLEGTAPTAPATPVALTASGRTITFPGFLKVYGAGFSNERGDDRGNDAESGKNVHLPQLAEGDTAAVTSATPEGHITNPPARYTEASLVKAMEELGIGRPSTYASIIRTINDRGYVVKRGSALVPSWVAFAVVGLMERGFERLVDYNYTSDMEDELDAIAEGKENRSRWLSAFYFGADDAALQKSVPGKGGLKGLIEQNLESLDAREINSLHLFDDENGVPVYVRVGRYGPYLERTIKSDTAAPVVERANIPDAVTPDELTREKAEELFAVPSEGRKLDRHPETGYEILVKDGRYGPYVQEVLPEEDPGKPKTASLFKSMDAKTVTLDEAVRLLSLPRLLGTDDDGEEIVALNGRYGPYIKKGKESRSLEKEEDLFTVTLDEAKKLLAAPKTRRGQKATGPLRTLGEDPATGKPIEVKTGRFGPYVTDGEVNASLRKADSVETMTAERASELLSDRRARIAAGGGRKKTTKKSTAKKTTTKKAASTKAASAKATTA
;
A
#
# COMPACT_ATOMS: atom_id res chain seq x y z
N PRO A 1 -39.96 28.52 -6.28
CA PRO A 1 -38.75 28.90 -5.57
C PRO A 1 -37.75 27.74 -5.64
N LEU A 2 -36.58 28.03 -6.20
CA LEU A 2 -35.45 27.09 -6.14
C LEU A 2 -34.89 27.17 -4.72
N TYR A 3 -35.25 26.20 -3.89
CA TYR A 3 -34.61 26.04 -2.58
C TYR A 3 -33.20 25.49 -2.80
N SER A 4 -32.18 26.29 -2.53
CA SER A 4 -30.82 25.80 -2.41
C SER A 4 -30.46 25.70 -0.92
N SER A 5 -29.92 24.58 -0.49
CA SER A 5 -29.44 24.38 0.86
C SER A 5 -27.92 24.39 0.86
N ALA A 6 -27.32 25.05 1.84
CA ALA A 6 -25.88 25.01 2.07
C ALA A 6 -25.61 24.47 3.47
N ALA A 7 -24.62 23.57 3.60
CA ALA A 7 -24.13 23.14 4.89
C ALA A 7 -23.26 24.25 5.49
N SER A 8 -23.51 24.58 6.74
CA SER A 8 -22.72 25.56 7.50
C SER A 8 -22.38 25.01 8.88
N ASP A 9 -21.16 25.26 9.33
CA ASP A 9 -20.64 24.80 10.61
C ASP A 9 -20.79 25.89 11.68
N VAL A 10 -21.24 25.51 12.88
CA VAL A 10 -21.22 26.38 14.04
C VAL A 10 -19.78 26.57 14.49
N TYR A 11 -19.26 27.80 14.36
CA TYR A 11 -17.88 28.10 14.77
C TYR A 11 -17.77 28.90 16.06
N LYS A 12 -18.88 29.55 16.52
CA LYS A 12 -18.92 30.25 17.81
C LYS A 12 -20.21 29.96 18.56
N ARG A 13 -20.08 29.84 19.85
CA ARG A 13 -21.20 29.79 20.82
C ARG A 13 -20.91 30.76 21.96
N GLN A 14 -21.85 31.61 22.30
CA GLN A 14 -21.70 32.65 23.36
C GLN A 14 -20.44 33.51 23.20
N GLY A 15 -20.06 33.82 21.96
CA GLY A 15 -18.86 34.59 21.66
C GLY A 15 -17.55 33.84 21.70
N GLN A 16 -17.51 32.60 22.23
CA GLN A 16 -16.34 31.76 22.23
C GLN A 16 -16.26 30.93 20.95
N ARG A 17 -15.06 30.72 20.43
CA ARG A 17 -14.82 29.87 19.28
C ARG A 17 -14.86 28.37 19.69
N ILE A 18 -15.54 27.56 18.92
CA ILE A 18 -15.51 26.09 19.11
C ILE A 18 -14.13 25.55 18.71
N ALA A 19 -13.60 24.61 19.51
CA ALA A 19 -12.32 23.98 19.31
C ALA A 19 -12.27 23.22 17.96
N GLN A 20 -11.13 23.29 17.31
CA GLN A 20 -10.82 22.56 16.08
C GLN A 20 -9.55 21.70 16.29
N GLY A 21 -9.28 20.74 15.41
CA GLY A 21 -8.13 19.85 15.51
C GLY A 21 -6.79 20.56 15.73
N ARG A 22 -6.59 21.75 15.13
CA ARG A 22 -5.37 22.57 15.32
C ARG A 22 -5.17 23.13 16.73
N ASP A 23 -6.21 23.13 17.56
CA ASP A 23 -6.17 23.66 18.93
C ASP A 23 -5.66 22.61 19.93
N PHE A 24 -5.53 21.37 19.50
CA PHE A 24 -5.05 20.26 20.31
C PHE A 24 -3.56 19.99 20.03
N ASP A 25 -2.84 19.50 21.03
CA ASP A 25 -1.45 19.08 20.93
C ASP A 25 -1.32 17.61 20.47
N ASP A 26 -0.08 17.12 20.39
CA ASP A 26 0.22 15.75 19.97
C ASP A 26 -0.29 14.65 20.94
N LYS A 27 -0.70 15.07 22.15
CA LYS A 27 -1.32 14.21 23.16
C LYS A 27 -2.84 14.28 23.17
N GLY A 28 -3.43 15.06 22.26
CA GLY A 28 -4.87 15.28 22.17
C GLY A 28 -5.41 16.23 23.24
N GLN A 29 -4.55 17.02 23.91
CA GLN A 29 -4.95 18.00 24.91
C GLN A 29 -5.05 19.37 24.27
N LEU A 30 -6.01 20.21 24.77
CA LEU A 30 -6.13 21.59 24.31
C LEU A 30 -4.86 22.37 24.63
N LYS A 31 -4.23 22.96 23.62
CA LYS A 31 -3.00 23.76 23.76
C LYS A 31 -3.24 24.90 24.76
N SER A 32 -2.25 25.13 25.61
CA SER A 32 -2.25 26.30 26.50
C SER A 32 -1.65 27.51 25.79
N GLY A 33 -2.32 28.68 25.85
CA GLY A 33 -1.78 29.93 25.28
C GLY A 33 -2.85 30.95 24.89
N LYS A 34 -2.40 32.13 24.42
CA LYS A 34 -3.30 33.22 24.00
C LYS A 34 -4.27 32.85 22.87
N ALA A 35 -3.85 31.92 21.99
CA ALA A 35 -4.65 31.46 20.84
C ALA A 35 -5.86 30.63 21.27
N THR A 36 -5.82 30.00 22.44
CA THR A 36 -6.87 29.11 22.95
C THR A 36 -7.64 29.66 24.15
N GLN A 37 -7.29 30.86 24.62
CA GLN A 37 -7.96 31.52 25.78
C GLN A 37 -9.46 31.70 25.57
N ASN A 38 -9.94 31.84 24.32
CA ASN A 38 -11.34 32.04 24.00
C ASN A 38 -11.87 30.88 23.11
N VAL A 39 -11.43 29.66 23.41
CA VAL A 39 -11.84 28.44 22.71
C VAL A 39 -12.55 27.54 23.72
N MET A 40 -13.72 27.03 23.32
CA MET A 40 -14.48 26.06 24.11
C MET A 40 -14.47 24.70 23.41
N VAL A 41 -14.37 23.63 24.17
CA VAL A 41 -14.66 22.27 23.72
C VAL A 41 -16.15 22.03 23.92
N LEU A 42 -16.88 21.69 22.86
CA LEU A 42 -18.28 21.34 22.93
C LEU A 42 -18.38 19.84 23.15
N ASP A 43 -19.01 19.43 24.23
CA ASP A 43 -19.31 18.03 24.54
C ASP A 43 -20.53 17.52 23.77
N GLU A 44 -20.76 16.21 23.81
CA GLU A 44 -21.86 15.56 23.10
C GLU A 44 -23.23 16.12 23.52
N ALA A 45 -23.48 16.26 24.82
CA ALA A 45 -24.74 16.79 25.36
C ALA A 45 -24.98 18.23 24.92
N GLY A 46 -23.93 19.05 24.94
CA GLY A 46 -24.00 20.44 24.49
C GLY A 46 -24.21 20.55 22.96
N ALA A 47 -23.62 19.64 22.19
CA ALA A 47 -23.82 19.60 20.75
C ALA A 47 -25.24 19.18 20.36
N HIS A 48 -25.78 18.14 21.02
CA HIS A 48 -27.18 17.71 20.83
C HIS A 48 -28.17 18.80 21.21
N SER A 49 -28.04 19.40 22.39
CA SER A 49 -28.90 20.48 22.83
C SER A 49 -28.88 21.70 21.89
N LEU A 50 -27.69 22.03 21.36
CA LEU A 50 -27.56 23.10 20.40
C LEU A 50 -28.19 22.76 19.04
N ALA A 51 -28.03 21.55 18.57
CA ALA A 51 -28.61 21.08 17.31
C ALA A 51 -30.15 21.07 17.37
N GLU A 52 -30.74 20.59 18.46
CA GLU A 52 -32.19 20.62 18.70
C GLU A 52 -32.73 22.08 18.73
N ALA A 53 -32.03 22.98 19.42
CA ALA A 53 -32.42 24.38 19.49
C ALA A 53 -32.33 25.08 18.14
N LEU A 54 -31.31 24.77 17.33
CA LEU A 54 -31.17 25.33 15.98
C LEU A 54 -32.25 24.85 15.01
N GLN A 55 -32.72 23.60 15.14
CA GLN A 55 -33.82 23.07 14.34
C GLN A 55 -35.14 23.83 14.55
N GLY A 56 -35.29 24.52 15.69
CA GLY A 56 -36.41 25.37 15.97
C GLY A 56 -36.42 26.69 15.19
N LEU A 57 -35.31 27.05 14.50
CA LEU A 57 -35.20 28.28 13.73
C LEU A 57 -35.75 28.11 12.30
N GLN A 58 -37.05 27.88 12.18
CA GLN A 58 -37.71 27.51 10.92
C GLN A 58 -38.10 28.69 9.99
N GLY A 59 -37.49 29.88 10.14
CA GLY A 59 -37.65 30.94 9.14
C GLY A 59 -39.05 31.58 9.09
N GLY A 60 -39.43 32.35 10.12
CA GLY A 60 -40.44 33.36 10.06
C GLY A 60 -39.79 34.75 10.20
N ALA A 61 -40.53 35.84 9.97
CA ALA A 61 -39.99 37.18 10.11
C ALA A 61 -39.33 37.36 11.51
N GLY A 62 -38.00 37.42 11.54
CA GLY A 62 -37.19 37.54 12.76
C GLY A 62 -36.78 36.25 13.47
N GLN A 63 -37.04 35.06 12.93
CA GLN A 63 -36.74 33.75 13.55
C GLN A 63 -35.75 32.91 12.72
N GLY A 64 -34.79 33.52 12.04
CA GLY A 64 -33.78 32.82 11.26
C GLY A 64 -32.37 33.28 11.63
N LEU A 65 -31.39 32.73 10.95
CA LEU A 65 -29.99 33.15 10.99
C LEU A 65 -29.84 34.34 10.01
N ALA A 66 -29.36 35.49 10.48
CA ALA A 66 -29.05 36.61 9.63
C ALA A 66 -27.68 36.48 8.99
N VAL A 67 -27.57 36.74 7.71
CA VAL A 67 -26.30 36.85 7.00
C VAL A 67 -25.61 38.13 7.42
N THR A 68 -24.51 38.01 8.15
CA THR A 68 -23.77 39.17 8.69
C THR A 68 -22.59 39.59 7.83
N SER A 69 -22.07 38.67 7.00
CA SER A 69 -21.08 39.04 5.99
C SER A 69 -21.04 38.02 4.86
N VAL A 70 -20.78 38.52 3.65
CA VAL A 70 -20.51 37.74 2.45
C VAL A 70 -19.17 38.21 1.90
N GLU A 71 -18.16 37.36 1.98
CA GLU A 71 -16.81 37.66 1.50
C GLU A 71 -16.50 36.84 0.27
N GLU A 72 -16.29 37.48 -0.88
CA GLU A 72 -15.82 36.83 -2.11
C GLU A 72 -14.36 37.14 -2.35
N LYS A 73 -13.56 36.10 -2.58
CA LYS A 73 -12.15 36.22 -2.91
C LYS A 73 -11.85 35.49 -4.24
N PRO A 74 -11.03 36.09 -5.13
CA PRO A 74 -10.58 35.41 -6.32
C PRO A 74 -9.78 34.16 -5.93
N TYR A 75 -10.10 33.06 -6.59
CA TYR A 75 -9.38 31.79 -6.45
C TYR A 75 -8.56 31.52 -7.71
N THR A 76 -7.29 31.23 -7.54
CA THR A 76 -6.41 30.85 -8.62
C THR A 76 -5.54 29.67 -8.18
N ARG A 77 -5.50 28.60 -9.00
CA ARG A 77 -4.66 27.44 -8.76
C ARG A 77 -3.74 27.21 -9.94
N ARG A 78 -2.44 27.06 -9.65
CA ARG A 78 -1.40 26.76 -10.65
C ARG A 78 -1.22 25.27 -10.83
N PRO A 79 -0.86 24.82 -12.05
CA PRO A 79 -0.49 23.42 -12.26
C PRO A 79 0.81 23.05 -11.56
N TYR A 80 0.94 21.78 -11.20
CA TYR A 80 2.18 21.22 -10.68
C TYR A 80 3.26 21.15 -11.75
N ALA A 81 4.51 21.12 -11.32
CA ALA A 81 5.66 20.90 -12.18
C ALA A 81 5.59 19.55 -12.92
N PRO A 82 6.29 19.40 -14.05
CA PRO A 82 6.52 18.09 -14.66
C PRO A 82 7.10 17.09 -13.68
N PHE A 83 6.92 15.80 -13.92
CA PHE A 83 7.37 14.77 -13.01
C PHE A 83 8.89 14.67 -12.92
N MET A 84 9.36 14.51 -11.71
CA MET A 84 10.63 13.87 -11.37
C MET A 84 10.34 12.51 -10.72
N THR A 85 11.35 11.71 -10.45
CA THR A 85 11.18 10.32 -9.95
C THR A 85 10.30 10.24 -8.72
N SER A 86 10.55 11.06 -7.70
CA SER A 86 9.81 11.04 -6.44
C SER A 86 8.35 11.41 -6.64
N THR A 87 8.05 12.46 -7.39
CA THR A 87 6.67 12.90 -7.64
C THR A 87 5.91 11.95 -8.55
N LEU A 88 6.57 11.27 -9.49
CA LEU A 88 5.97 10.21 -10.29
C LEU A 88 5.58 9.01 -9.41
N GLN A 89 6.46 8.59 -8.50
CA GLN A 89 6.15 7.50 -7.57
C GLN A 89 4.97 7.85 -6.64
N GLN A 90 4.93 9.08 -6.12
CA GLN A 90 3.84 9.57 -5.28
C GLN A 90 2.51 9.57 -6.01
N ASP A 91 2.44 10.17 -7.21
CA ASP A 91 1.20 10.25 -7.99
C ASP A 91 0.74 8.87 -8.49
N ALA A 92 1.67 8.00 -8.90
CA ALA A 92 1.35 6.64 -9.31
C ALA A 92 0.80 5.80 -8.14
N ALA A 93 1.33 5.99 -6.93
CA ALA A 93 0.80 5.33 -5.74
C ALA A 93 -0.60 5.84 -5.37
N ASN A 94 -0.81 7.15 -5.40
CA ASN A 94 -2.07 7.76 -5.01
C ASN A 94 -3.20 7.54 -6.05
N LYS A 95 -2.90 7.66 -7.34
CA LYS A 95 -3.89 7.67 -8.43
C LYS A 95 -4.06 6.31 -9.10
N LEU A 96 -2.97 5.53 -9.23
CA LEU A 96 -2.96 4.24 -9.92
C LEU A 96 -2.83 3.04 -8.96
N HIS A 97 -2.57 3.29 -7.67
CA HIS A 97 -2.30 2.28 -6.64
C HIS A 97 -1.12 1.37 -7.01
N PHE A 98 -0.09 1.95 -7.65
CA PHE A 98 1.15 1.25 -7.97
C PHE A 98 2.15 1.44 -6.84
N SER A 99 2.85 0.37 -6.44
CA SER A 99 4.00 0.49 -5.54
C SER A 99 5.15 1.21 -6.25
N SER A 100 6.07 1.78 -5.47
CA SER A 100 7.26 2.46 -5.99
C SER A 100 8.08 1.56 -6.92
N ASP A 101 8.31 0.29 -6.53
CA ASP A 101 9.01 -0.69 -7.37
C ASP A 101 8.26 -1.00 -8.67
N ARG A 102 6.92 -1.15 -8.60
CA ARG A 102 6.09 -1.38 -9.79
C ARG A 102 6.12 -0.19 -10.73
N THR A 103 6.01 1.03 -10.19
CA THR A 103 6.08 2.27 -10.96
C THR A 103 7.40 2.36 -11.72
N MET A 104 8.53 2.13 -11.05
CA MET A 104 9.84 2.22 -11.67
C MET A 104 10.08 1.13 -12.73
N ARG A 105 9.60 -0.10 -12.53
CA ARG A 105 9.68 -1.15 -13.56
C ARG A 105 8.88 -0.80 -14.82
N ILE A 106 7.68 -0.22 -14.65
CA ILE A 106 6.85 0.20 -15.78
C ILE A 106 7.48 1.40 -16.48
N ALA A 107 7.97 2.40 -15.72
CA ALA A 107 8.64 3.57 -16.26
C ALA A 107 9.91 3.19 -17.04
N GLN A 108 10.70 2.26 -16.51
CA GLN A 108 11.88 1.73 -17.21
C GLN A 108 11.49 1.11 -18.56
N LYS A 109 10.43 0.30 -18.60
CA LYS A 109 9.95 -0.31 -19.84
C LYS A 109 9.45 0.74 -20.84
N LEU A 110 8.76 1.79 -20.39
CA LEU A 110 8.35 2.91 -21.23
C LEU A 110 9.55 3.66 -21.79
N TYR A 111 10.58 3.89 -20.99
CA TYR A 111 11.82 4.53 -21.43
C TYR A 111 12.59 3.67 -22.46
N GLU A 112 12.81 2.39 -22.16
CA GLU A 112 13.53 1.47 -23.07
C GLU A 112 12.86 1.31 -24.43
N ASN A 113 11.52 1.47 -24.47
CA ASN A 113 10.76 1.46 -25.73
C ASN A 113 10.56 2.85 -26.35
N GLY A 114 11.19 3.89 -25.83
CA GLY A 114 11.21 5.23 -26.40
C GLY A 114 9.92 6.02 -26.23
N TYR A 115 9.08 5.70 -25.24
CA TYR A 115 7.83 6.42 -24.99
C TYR A 115 7.97 7.61 -24.05
N ILE A 116 8.95 7.58 -23.13
CA ILE A 116 9.22 8.66 -22.17
C ILE A 116 10.71 8.98 -22.10
N THR A 117 11.06 10.14 -21.54
CA THR A 117 12.43 10.50 -21.17
C THR A 117 12.92 9.63 -20.01
N TYR A 118 14.19 9.74 -19.65
CA TYR A 118 14.80 8.96 -18.58
C TYR A 118 14.06 9.15 -17.25
N MET A 119 13.69 8.06 -16.61
CA MET A 119 12.79 8.04 -15.45
C MET A 119 13.48 8.25 -14.09
N ARG A 120 14.81 8.27 -14.05
CA ARG A 120 15.56 8.53 -12.80
C ARG A 120 16.16 9.92 -12.86
N THR A 121 15.39 10.91 -12.43
CA THR A 121 15.77 12.32 -12.45
C THR A 121 15.13 13.04 -11.27
N ASP A 122 15.81 14.01 -10.74
CA ASP A 122 15.33 14.99 -9.76
C ASP A 122 14.96 16.33 -10.40
N SER A 123 15.14 16.45 -11.73
CA SER A 123 14.81 17.64 -12.50
C SER A 123 13.31 17.72 -12.82
N THR A 124 12.76 18.92 -12.68
CA THR A 124 11.44 19.30 -13.17
C THR A 124 11.48 20.16 -14.43
N THR A 125 12.66 20.37 -14.99
CA THR A 125 12.89 21.24 -16.15
C THR A 125 12.57 20.50 -17.45
N LEU A 126 11.80 21.12 -18.32
CA LEU A 126 11.58 20.64 -19.70
C LEU A 126 12.58 21.28 -20.66
N SER A 127 13.09 20.51 -21.62
CA SER A 127 13.84 21.04 -22.75
C SER A 127 12.97 21.94 -23.63
N THR A 128 13.59 22.76 -24.44
CA THR A 128 12.88 23.62 -25.41
C THR A 128 11.99 22.79 -26.34
N ALA A 129 12.47 21.64 -26.82
CA ALA A 129 11.67 20.72 -27.61
C ALA A 129 10.45 20.19 -26.86
N GLY A 130 10.64 19.75 -25.59
CA GLY A 130 9.54 19.28 -24.73
C GLY A 130 8.51 20.37 -24.44
N ILE A 131 8.94 21.59 -24.19
CA ILE A 131 8.04 22.76 -23.99
C ILE A 131 7.21 23.00 -25.25
N ASN A 132 7.87 23.05 -26.42
CA ASN A 132 7.19 23.33 -27.68
C ASN A 132 6.17 22.23 -28.00
N ALA A 133 6.54 20.95 -27.84
CA ALA A 133 5.64 19.81 -28.05
C ALA A 133 4.43 19.86 -27.11
N ALA A 134 4.64 20.11 -25.82
CA ALA A 134 3.56 20.23 -24.85
C ALA A 134 2.61 21.38 -25.20
N ARG A 135 3.16 22.56 -25.51
CA ARG A 135 2.38 23.74 -25.87
C ARG A 135 1.60 23.58 -27.16
N GLN A 136 2.21 22.89 -28.15
CA GLN A 136 1.53 22.57 -29.40
C GLN A 136 0.34 21.63 -29.14
N GLN A 137 0.52 20.56 -28.38
CA GLN A 137 -0.58 19.64 -28.05
C GLN A 137 -1.67 20.30 -27.20
N VAL A 138 -1.34 21.25 -26.30
CA VAL A 138 -2.36 22.01 -25.60
C VAL A 138 -3.25 22.76 -26.59
N ARG A 139 -2.70 23.41 -27.59
CA ARG A 139 -3.48 24.10 -28.66
C ARG A 139 -4.35 23.14 -29.43
N GLU A 140 -3.79 22.01 -29.83
CA GLU A 140 -4.48 21.01 -30.67
C GLU A 140 -5.66 20.34 -29.95
N PHE A 141 -5.50 19.98 -28.68
CA PHE A 141 -6.51 19.21 -27.95
C PHE A 141 -7.47 20.06 -27.10
N PHE A 142 -7.05 21.24 -26.67
CA PHE A 142 -7.79 22.02 -25.70
C PHE A 142 -8.12 23.46 -26.15
N GLY A 143 -7.36 24.01 -27.09
CA GLY A 143 -7.51 25.38 -27.57
C GLY A 143 -6.49 26.36 -26.98
N GLU A 144 -6.31 27.51 -27.63
CA GLU A 144 -5.33 28.54 -27.26
C GLU A 144 -5.67 29.16 -25.87
N GLU A 145 -6.95 29.23 -25.51
CA GLU A 145 -7.42 29.76 -24.23
C GLU A 145 -6.94 28.92 -23.02
N TYR A 146 -6.63 27.66 -23.24
CA TYR A 146 -6.07 26.78 -22.20
C TYR A 146 -4.57 26.84 -22.10
N LEU A 147 -3.90 27.51 -23.03
CA LEU A 147 -2.47 27.68 -23.00
C LEU A 147 -2.08 28.83 -22.07
N TYR A 148 -1.08 28.63 -21.22
CA TYR A 148 -0.56 29.76 -20.45
C TYR A 148 0.16 30.74 -21.39
N PRO A 149 -0.07 32.07 -21.25
CA PRO A 149 0.42 33.06 -22.23
C PRO A 149 1.92 33.03 -22.48
N SER A 150 2.72 32.79 -21.44
CA SER A 150 4.18 32.63 -21.53
C SER A 150 4.60 31.19 -21.28
N VAL A 151 5.86 30.87 -21.61
CA VAL A 151 6.44 29.58 -21.24
C VAL A 151 6.54 29.48 -19.71
N ARG A 152 5.96 28.42 -19.12
CA ARG A 152 6.17 28.15 -17.71
C ARG A 152 7.48 27.40 -17.50
N GLN A 153 8.29 27.96 -16.63
CA GLN A 153 9.51 27.31 -16.15
C GLN A 153 9.35 26.93 -14.69
N TYR A 154 9.84 25.74 -14.35
CA TYR A 154 9.79 25.20 -13.01
C TYR A 154 11.21 24.96 -12.53
N ASN A 155 11.72 25.90 -11.76
CA ASN A 155 13.07 25.80 -11.17
C ASN A 155 12.89 25.45 -9.69
N ARG A 156 12.94 24.16 -9.36
CA ARG A 156 13.03 23.72 -7.99
C ARG A 156 14.49 23.55 -7.63
N LYS A 157 14.96 24.27 -6.63
CA LYS A 157 16.22 23.93 -5.96
C LYS A 157 15.95 22.73 -5.06
N VAL A 158 16.25 21.54 -5.55
CA VAL A 158 16.33 20.34 -4.73
C VAL A 158 17.68 20.42 -4.02
N LYS A 159 17.70 20.13 -2.71
CA LYS A 159 18.95 19.95 -1.97
C LYS A 159 19.68 18.80 -2.69
N ASN A 160 20.87 19.06 -3.23
CA ASN A 160 21.70 18.07 -3.94
C ASN A 160 21.15 17.60 -5.30
N ALA A 161 20.70 18.54 -6.14
CA ALA A 161 20.30 18.22 -7.52
C ALA A 161 21.50 17.66 -8.31
N GLN A 162 21.39 16.41 -8.73
CA GLN A 162 22.35 15.76 -9.62
C GLN A 162 22.06 16.21 -11.06
N GLU A 163 22.89 17.05 -11.62
CA GLU A 163 23.01 17.41 -13.03
C GLU A 163 21.76 17.84 -13.87
N ALA A 164 22.06 18.39 -15.05
CA ALA A 164 21.15 18.93 -16.07
C ALA A 164 20.27 17.86 -16.75
N HIS A 165 19.61 16.98 -15.98
CA HIS A 165 18.64 16.05 -16.53
C HIS A 165 17.32 16.75 -16.84
N GLU A 166 16.61 16.24 -17.83
CA GLU A 166 15.26 16.67 -18.15
C GLU A 166 14.24 16.00 -17.21
N ALA A 167 13.09 16.63 -17.00
CA ALA A 167 11.94 16.03 -16.33
C ALA A 167 11.42 14.77 -17.06
N ILE A 168 10.67 13.95 -16.35
CA ILE A 168 9.99 12.79 -16.94
C ILE A 168 8.79 13.28 -17.76
N ARG A 169 8.86 13.10 -19.06
CA ARG A 169 7.85 13.52 -20.04
C ARG A 169 7.70 12.50 -21.17
N PRO A 170 6.64 12.57 -21.99
CA PRO A 170 6.60 11.84 -23.26
C PRO A 170 7.83 12.15 -24.12
N ALA A 171 8.39 11.15 -24.79
CA ALA A 171 9.61 11.27 -25.59
C ALA A 171 9.35 12.00 -26.90
N GLY A 172 10.43 12.50 -27.51
CA GLY A 172 10.40 13.19 -28.80
C GLY A 172 10.01 14.66 -28.71
N ASP A 173 9.89 15.27 -29.88
CA ASP A 173 9.45 16.63 -30.17
C ASP A 173 7.96 16.69 -30.58
N HIS A 174 7.34 15.54 -30.74
CA HIS A 174 5.92 15.29 -30.98
C HIS A 174 5.47 14.18 -30.06
N PHE A 175 4.61 14.47 -29.08
CA PHE A 175 4.18 13.47 -28.13
C PHE A 175 3.10 12.56 -28.75
N ALA A 176 3.26 11.25 -28.61
CA ALA A 176 2.19 10.34 -28.95
C ALA A 176 0.97 10.60 -28.03
N SER A 177 -0.23 10.74 -28.61
CA SER A 177 -1.43 10.91 -27.79
C SER A 177 -1.76 9.61 -27.05
N PRO A 178 -2.33 9.66 -25.81
CA PRO A 178 -2.74 8.45 -25.11
C PRO A 178 -3.68 7.57 -25.96
N ASP A 179 -4.59 8.14 -26.73
CA ASP A 179 -5.52 7.38 -27.57
C ASP A 179 -4.81 6.57 -28.66
N SER A 180 -3.72 7.09 -29.23
CA SER A 180 -2.91 6.37 -30.22
C SER A 180 -2.18 5.16 -29.62
N LEU A 181 -1.88 5.19 -28.33
CA LEU A 181 -1.13 4.16 -27.63
C LEU A 181 -2.01 3.12 -26.89
N LYS A 182 -3.32 3.31 -26.85
CA LYS A 182 -4.26 2.47 -26.11
C LYS A 182 -4.25 1.00 -26.52
N THR A 183 -3.96 0.72 -27.79
CA THR A 183 -3.88 -0.64 -28.34
C THR A 183 -2.44 -1.16 -28.39
N VAL A 184 -1.46 -0.30 -28.22
CA VAL A 184 -0.01 -0.60 -28.33
C VAL A 184 0.58 -0.97 -26.98
N LEU A 185 0.28 -0.17 -25.95
CA LEU A 185 0.77 -0.37 -24.61
C LEU A 185 -0.07 -1.38 -23.81
N GLY A 186 0.59 -2.08 -22.89
CA GLY A 186 -0.13 -2.85 -21.87
C GLY A 186 -0.95 -1.94 -20.95
N PRO A 187 -1.98 -2.46 -20.26
CA PRO A 187 -2.90 -1.63 -19.46
C PRO A 187 -2.21 -0.79 -18.39
N GLU A 188 -1.13 -1.29 -17.78
CA GLU A 188 -0.39 -0.58 -16.74
C GLU A 188 0.56 0.47 -17.34
N GLU A 189 1.21 0.11 -18.44
CA GLU A 189 2.06 1.03 -19.22
C GLU A 189 1.26 2.21 -19.75
N PHE A 190 0.06 1.93 -20.28
CA PHE A 190 -0.86 2.95 -20.76
C PHE A 190 -1.26 3.92 -19.64
N LYS A 191 -1.66 3.41 -18.45
CA LYS A 191 -2.04 4.26 -17.32
C LYS A 191 -0.91 5.16 -16.86
N LEU A 192 0.32 4.62 -16.75
CA LEU A 192 1.47 5.40 -16.33
C LEU A 192 1.87 6.43 -17.40
N TYR A 193 1.85 6.06 -18.68
CA TYR A 193 2.10 6.99 -19.78
C TYR A 193 1.08 8.13 -19.80
N GLN A 194 -0.21 7.81 -19.67
CA GLN A 194 -1.29 8.81 -19.62
C GLN A 194 -1.09 9.78 -18.45
N LEU A 195 -0.70 9.30 -17.29
CA LEU A 195 -0.42 10.13 -16.12
C LEU A 195 0.74 11.10 -16.40
N ILE A 196 1.82 10.62 -17.02
CA ILE A 196 2.99 11.44 -17.40
C ILE A 196 2.60 12.48 -18.46
N TRP A 197 1.87 12.07 -19.49
CA TRP A 197 1.40 12.95 -20.56
C TRP A 197 0.51 14.08 -20.00
N GLN A 198 -0.48 13.73 -19.17
CA GLN A 198 -1.38 14.71 -18.56
C GLN A 198 -0.61 15.73 -17.71
N ARG A 199 0.33 15.28 -16.88
CA ARG A 199 1.13 16.18 -16.04
C ARG A 199 2.00 17.11 -16.88
N THR A 200 2.59 16.59 -17.96
CA THR A 200 3.45 17.39 -18.86
C THR A 200 2.64 18.49 -19.54
N LEU A 201 1.47 18.17 -20.10
CA LEU A 201 0.61 19.19 -20.72
C LEU A 201 0.09 20.18 -19.70
N ALA A 202 -0.45 19.70 -18.57
CA ALA A 202 -0.93 20.55 -17.48
C ALA A 202 0.10 21.60 -17.07
N SER A 203 1.38 21.24 -17.03
CA SER A 203 2.45 22.15 -16.63
C SER A 203 2.57 23.39 -17.53
N GLN A 204 2.11 23.34 -18.77
CA GLN A 204 2.13 24.44 -19.72
C GLN A 204 0.76 25.10 -19.91
N MET A 205 -0.29 24.58 -19.26
CA MET A 205 -1.65 25.11 -19.35
C MET A 205 -1.91 26.29 -18.42
N ALA A 206 -2.99 26.98 -18.71
CA ALA A 206 -3.49 28.11 -17.92
C ALA A 206 -3.94 27.68 -16.52
N ASP A 207 -3.89 28.63 -15.58
CA ASP A 207 -4.37 28.42 -14.20
C ASP A 207 -5.87 28.16 -14.16
N VAL A 208 -6.30 27.40 -13.17
CA VAL A 208 -7.69 27.38 -12.75
C VAL A 208 -8.06 28.74 -12.17
N LYS A 209 -9.21 29.27 -12.55
CA LYS A 209 -9.76 30.51 -11.97
C LYS A 209 -11.14 30.26 -11.43
N GLY A 210 -11.47 30.99 -10.38
CA GLY A 210 -12.77 30.92 -9.73
C GLY A 210 -12.89 31.93 -8.63
N THR A 211 -13.92 31.77 -7.81
CA THR A 211 -14.16 32.55 -6.60
C THR A 211 -14.37 31.63 -5.41
N THR A 212 -13.85 32.01 -4.26
CA THR A 212 -14.22 31.43 -2.97
C THR A 212 -15.15 32.41 -2.28
N MET A 213 -16.36 31.94 -1.93
CA MET A 213 -17.33 32.69 -1.16
C MET A 213 -17.33 32.16 0.27
N THR A 214 -17.24 33.05 1.24
CA THR A 214 -17.41 32.72 2.66
C THR A 214 -18.57 33.53 3.21
N VAL A 215 -19.57 32.84 3.71
CA VAL A 215 -20.78 33.46 4.32
C VAL A 215 -20.71 33.24 5.81
N ARG A 216 -20.97 34.30 6.59
CA ARG A 216 -21.16 34.25 8.03
C ARG A 216 -22.60 34.53 8.37
N LEU A 217 -23.15 33.68 9.23
CA LEU A 217 -24.50 33.83 9.71
C LEU A 217 -24.48 33.93 11.24
N GLU A 218 -25.32 34.78 11.78
CA GLU A 218 -25.48 34.94 13.22
C GLU A 218 -26.96 34.87 13.62
N GLY A 219 -27.20 34.35 14.80
CA GLY A 219 -28.54 34.26 15.34
C GLY A 219 -28.52 33.84 16.81
N THR A 220 -29.69 33.62 17.37
CA THR A 220 -29.83 33.19 18.76
C THR A 220 -30.59 31.89 18.80
N ALA A 221 -29.93 30.82 19.24
CA ALA A 221 -30.58 29.56 19.48
C ALA A 221 -31.53 29.67 20.68
N PRO A 222 -32.77 29.18 20.58
CA PRO A 222 -33.79 29.27 21.65
C PRO A 222 -33.53 28.23 22.75
N THR A 223 -32.36 28.31 23.38
CA THR A 223 -32.00 27.55 24.59
C THR A 223 -32.40 28.32 25.85
N ALA A 224 -32.32 27.71 27.01
CA ALA A 224 -32.55 28.40 28.30
C ALA A 224 -31.25 28.43 29.13
N PRO A 225 -30.48 29.52 29.19
CA PRO A 225 -30.75 30.86 28.56
C PRO A 225 -30.49 30.85 27.04
N ALA A 226 -31.13 31.80 26.35
CA ALA A 226 -30.94 32.00 24.90
C ALA A 226 -29.47 32.17 24.53
N THR A 227 -29.00 31.42 23.56
CA THR A 227 -27.57 31.29 23.25
C THR A 227 -27.23 31.93 21.89
N PRO A 228 -26.42 33.00 21.86
CA PRO A 228 -25.90 33.55 20.61
C PRO A 228 -24.99 32.51 19.91
N VAL A 229 -25.21 32.32 18.61
CA VAL A 229 -24.44 31.42 17.75
C VAL A 229 -23.99 32.13 16.50
N ALA A 230 -22.81 31.74 16.01
CA ALA A 230 -22.33 32.17 14.72
C ALA A 230 -21.92 30.92 13.88
N LEU A 231 -22.40 30.91 12.65
CA LEU A 231 -22.14 29.85 11.68
C LEU A 231 -21.32 30.38 10.52
N THR A 232 -20.56 29.50 9.87
CA THR A 232 -19.83 29.84 8.65
C THR A 232 -20.08 28.78 7.60
N ALA A 233 -20.25 29.22 6.35
CA ALA A 233 -20.26 28.35 5.19
C ALA A 233 -19.22 28.84 4.19
N SER A 234 -18.48 27.99 3.58
CA SER A 234 -17.52 28.30 2.54
C SER A 234 -17.78 27.46 1.31
N GLY A 235 -17.79 28.11 0.15
CA GLY A 235 -17.98 27.45 -1.14
C GLY A 235 -16.96 27.93 -2.16
N ARG A 236 -16.67 27.11 -3.16
CA ARG A 236 -15.76 27.44 -4.25
C ARG A 236 -16.45 27.22 -5.58
N THR A 237 -16.44 28.24 -6.44
CA THR A 237 -16.98 28.18 -7.79
C THR A 237 -15.83 28.31 -8.79
N ILE A 238 -15.60 27.29 -9.61
CA ILE A 238 -14.63 27.32 -10.70
C ILE A 238 -15.31 27.96 -11.91
N THR A 239 -14.81 29.10 -12.34
CA THR A 239 -15.31 29.81 -13.55
C THR A 239 -14.54 29.44 -14.80
N PHE A 240 -13.27 29.06 -14.64
CA PHE A 240 -12.41 28.58 -15.73
C PHE A 240 -11.58 27.39 -15.24
N PRO A 241 -11.74 26.20 -15.83
CA PRO A 241 -11.10 24.98 -15.33
C PRO A 241 -9.59 24.93 -15.60
N GLY A 242 -9.05 25.75 -16.50
CA GLY A 242 -7.63 25.80 -16.79
C GLY A 242 -7.01 24.41 -17.02
N PHE A 243 -5.89 24.13 -16.37
CA PHE A 243 -5.18 22.86 -16.51
C PHE A 243 -5.98 21.62 -16.05
N LEU A 244 -7.04 21.77 -15.25
CA LEU A 244 -7.89 20.62 -14.87
C LEU A 244 -8.57 19.98 -16.08
N LYS A 245 -8.73 20.70 -17.18
CA LYS A 245 -9.34 20.20 -18.40
C LYS A 245 -8.63 18.95 -18.95
N VAL A 246 -7.30 18.85 -18.82
CA VAL A 246 -6.51 17.70 -19.31
C VAL A 246 -6.82 16.40 -18.57
N TYR A 247 -7.28 16.49 -17.33
CA TYR A 247 -7.61 15.31 -16.51
C TYR A 247 -9.03 14.80 -16.74
N GLY A 248 -9.89 15.52 -17.45
CA GLY A 248 -11.27 15.12 -17.79
C GLY A 248 -12.29 15.41 -16.68
N ALA A 249 -13.57 15.13 -16.94
CA ALA A 249 -14.69 15.43 -16.05
C ALA A 249 -14.69 14.65 -14.72
N GLY A 250 -13.86 13.63 -14.57
CA GLY A 250 -13.77 12.79 -13.35
C GLY A 250 -12.89 13.37 -12.23
N PHE A 251 -12.15 14.45 -12.48
CA PHE A 251 -11.19 15.02 -11.54
C PHE A 251 -11.72 16.19 -10.69
N SER A 252 -13.03 16.38 -10.65
CA SER A 252 -13.64 17.32 -9.69
C SER A 252 -13.53 16.88 -8.22
N ASN A 253 -13.08 15.64 -7.97
CA ASN A 253 -12.84 15.07 -6.65
C ASN A 253 -11.38 14.65 -6.51
N GLU A 254 -10.43 15.57 -6.54
CA GLU A 254 -9.07 15.29 -6.10
C GLU A 254 -9.05 15.05 -4.59
N ARG A 255 -9.29 13.82 -4.19
CA ARG A 255 -8.78 13.25 -2.96
C ARG A 255 -7.28 13.04 -3.17
N GLY A 256 -6.44 13.94 -2.67
CA GLY A 256 -5.12 13.43 -2.45
C GLY A 256 -3.89 14.30 -2.58
N ASP A 257 -3.93 15.65 -2.60
CA ASP A 257 -2.64 16.36 -2.49
C ASP A 257 -2.67 17.73 -1.76
N ASP A 258 -3.80 18.14 -1.25
CA ASP A 258 -3.88 19.33 -0.37
C ASP A 258 -3.90 18.91 1.12
N ARG A 259 -2.93 18.09 1.57
CA ARG A 259 -2.66 17.89 3.01
C ARG A 259 -1.77 19.00 3.60
N GLY A 260 -1.64 20.09 2.89
CA GLY A 260 -1.04 21.30 3.41
C GLY A 260 -2.12 22.39 3.54
N ASN A 261 -2.59 22.63 4.72
CA ASN A 261 -3.41 23.76 5.20
C ASN A 261 -4.83 23.99 4.66
N ASP A 262 -5.32 23.28 3.64
CA ASP A 262 -6.67 23.46 3.10
C ASP A 262 -7.67 22.37 3.50
N ALA A 263 -7.40 21.62 4.55
CA ALA A 263 -8.34 20.63 5.09
C ALA A 263 -9.66 21.26 5.60
N GLU A 264 -9.70 22.58 5.78
CA GLU A 264 -10.88 23.33 6.19
C GLU A 264 -11.78 23.78 5.01
N SER A 265 -11.30 23.81 3.78
CA SER A 265 -12.13 24.10 2.61
C SER A 265 -12.53 22.81 1.88
N GLY A 266 -13.13 21.89 2.64
CA GLY A 266 -13.75 20.71 2.10
C GLY A 266 -14.86 21.09 1.14
N LYS A 267 -14.98 20.27 0.09
CA LYS A 267 -16.09 20.17 -0.86
C LYS A 267 -16.25 21.43 -1.75
N ASN A 268 -16.24 21.23 -3.05
CA ASN A 268 -16.78 22.17 -4.02
C ASN A 268 -18.30 22.31 -3.77
N VAL A 269 -18.66 22.95 -2.66
CA VAL A 269 -20.04 23.29 -2.33
C VAL A 269 -20.33 24.59 -3.06
N HIS A 270 -21.29 24.55 -3.95
CA HIS A 270 -21.79 25.76 -4.58
C HIS A 270 -22.76 26.44 -3.60
N LEU A 271 -22.35 27.59 -3.06
CA LEU A 271 -23.23 28.38 -2.22
C LEU A 271 -24.18 29.17 -3.11
N PRO A 272 -25.44 29.36 -2.68
CA PRO A 272 -26.36 30.29 -3.36
C PRO A 272 -25.84 31.72 -3.27
N GLN A 273 -26.29 32.57 -4.16
CA GLN A 273 -26.05 34.00 -4.02
C GLN A 273 -26.83 34.51 -2.83
N LEU A 274 -26.09 35.04 -1.85
CA LEU A 274 -26.62 35.65 -0.62
C LEU A 274 -26.08 37.05 -0.48
N ALA A 275 -26.85 37.91 0.14
CA ALA A 275 -26.46 39.27 0.48
C ALA A 275 -26.47 39.49 1.99
N GLU A 276 -25.70 40.47 2.47
CA GLU A 276 -25.75 40.89 3.87
C GLU A 276 -27.16 41.36 4.21
N GLY A 277 -27.70 40.91 5.33
CA GLY A 277 -29.07 41.16 5.77
C GLY A 277 -30.08 40.10 5.34
N ASP A 278 -29.73 39.18 4.44
CA ASP A 278 -30.58 38.02 4.12
C ASP A 278 -30.81 37.16 5.35
N THR A 279 -31.95 36.46 5.39
CA THR A 279 -32.30 35.56 6.47
C THR A 279 -32.32 34.09 5.96
N ALA A 280 -31.59 33.25 6.63
CA ALA A 280 -31.55 31.81 6.34
C ALA A 280 -32.32 30.99 7.38
N ALA A 281 -33.16 30.08 6.92
CA ALA A 281 -33.81 29.09 7.78
C ALA A 281 -32.92 27.86 7.99
N VAL A 282 -32.94 27.30 9.21
CA VAL A 282 -32.27 26.05 9.49
C VAL A 282 -33.21 24.88 9.14
N THR A 283 -32.92 24.14 8.09
CA THR A 283 -33.72 22.99 7.68
C THR A 283 -33.38 21.71 8.46
N SER A 284 -32.12 21.58 8.84
CA SER A 284 -31.64 20.47 9.70
C SER A 284 -30.37 20.91 10.43
N ALA A 285 -30.15 20.39 11.62
CA ALA A 285 -28.91 20.52 12.38
C ALA A 285 -28.54 19.15 12.92
N THR A 286 -27.34 18.68 12.59
CA THR A 286 -26.85 17.36 12.98
C THR A 286 -25.60 17.53 13.83
N PRO A 287 -25.52 16.99 15.05
CA PRO A 287 -24.30 16.94 15.82
C PRO A 287 -23.36 15.91 15.23
N GLU A 288 -22.10 16.26 15.03
CA GLU A 288 -21.04 15.36 14.56
C GLU A 288 -19.95 15.25 15.61
N GLY A 289 -19.66 14.01 16.06
CA GLY A 289 -18.57 13.74 16.99
C GLY A 289 -17.23 13.72 16.25
N HIS A 290 -16.24 14.42 16.83
CA HIS A 290 -14.87 14.43 16.32
C HIS A 290 -13.91 13.96 17.40
N ILE A 291 -12.94 13.14 17.02
CA ILE A 291 -11.86 12.71 17.91
C ILE A 291 -10.53 13.14 17.31
N THR A 292 -9.57 13.47 18.16
CA THR A 292 -8.20 13.66 17.72
C THR A 292 -7.61 12.33 17.30
N ASN A 293 -6.91 12.32 16.20
CA ASN A 293 -6.22 11.14 15.69
C ASN A 293 -4.71 11.36 15.76
N PRO A 294 -3.92 10.31 16.03
CA PRO A 294 -2.47 10.40 15.90
C PRO A 294 -2.08 10.73 14.45
N PRO A 295 -0.84 11.21 14.22
CA PRO A 295 -0.34 11.42 12.86
C PRO A 295 -0.52 10.17 12.01
N ALA A 296 -0.91 10.36 10.76
CA ALA A 296 -1.14 9.24 9.85
C ALA A 296 0.17 8.46 9.63
N ARG A 297 0.08 7.13 9.56
CA ARG A 297 1.20 6.27 9.18
C ARG A 297 1.71 6.66 7.78
N TYR A 298 3.00 6.48 7.55
CA TYR A 298 3.55 6.62 6.22
C TYR A 298 2.91 5.62 5.25
N THR A 299 2.63 6.11 4.04
CA THR A 299 2.41 5.29 2.85
C THR A 299 3.71 5.26 2.05
N GLU A 300 3.85 4.40 1.03
CA GLU A 300 5.03 4.47 0.15
C GLU A 300 5.19 5.86 -0.46
N ALA A 301 4.09 6.51 -0.86
CA ALA A 301 4.11 7.86 -1.41
C ALA A 301 4.63 8.90 -0.42
N SER A 302 4.08 8.94 0.80
CA SER A 302 4.49 9.90 1.81
C SER A 302 5.89 9.62 2.37
N LEU A 303 6.34 8.35 2.36
CA LEU A 303 7.70 7.99 2.75
C LEU A 303 8.71 8.45 1.69
N VAL A 304 8.43 8.30 0.39
CA VAL A 304 9.26 8.85 -0.69
C VAL A 304 9.40 10.37 -0.56
N LYS A 305 8.28 11.05 -0.27
CA LYS A 305 8.27 12.51 -0.04
C LYS A 305 9.17 12.88 1.16
N ALA A 306 9.01 12.20 2.29
CA ALA A 306 9.81 12.46 3.50
C ALA A 306 11.32 12.20 3.26
N MET A 307 11.67 11.10 2.59
CA MET A 307 13.07 10.83 2.23
C MET A 307 13.67 11.92 1.35
N GLU A 308 12.91 12.40 0.34
CA GLU A 308 13.35 13.51 -0.51
C GLU A 308 13.58 14.80 0.28
N GLU A 309 12.63 15.17 1.14
CA GLU A 309 12.71 16.37 1.98
C GLU A 309 13.88 16.35 2.95
N LEU A 310 14.23 15.17 3.47
CA LEU A 310 15.35 14.93 4.38
C LEU A 310 16.69 14.76 3.65
N GLY A 311 16.71 14.62 2.32
CA GLY A 311 17.92 14.35 1.55
C GLY A 311 18.40 12.89 1.64
N ILE A 312 17.53 11.96 2.08
CA ILE A 312 17.83 10.54 2.24
C ILE A 312 17.48 9.78 0.96
N GLY A 313 18.47 9.11 0.39
CA GLY A 313 18.32 8.41 -0.89
C GLY A 313 18.36 9.35 -2.10
N ARG A 314 18.29 8.76 -3.27
CA ARG A 314 18.35 9.43 -4.58
C ARG A 314 17.29 8.84 -5.52
N PRO A 315 17.00 9.43 -6.66
CA PRO A 315 16.05 8.89 -7.65
C PRO A 315 16.29 7.42 -8.00
N SER A 316 17.52 6.95 -7.93
CA SER A 316 17.90 5.56 -8.17
C SER A 316 17.61 4.61 -6.99
N THR A 317 17.49 5.11 -5.76
CA THR A 317 17.46 4.29 -4.54
C THR A 317 16.11 4.28 -3.81
N TYR A 318 15.22 5.26 -3.97
CA TYR A 318 13.92 5.31 -3.26
C TYR A 318 13.14 3.99 -3.31
N ALA A 319 12.92 3.46 -4.50
CA ALA A 319 12.18 2.21 -4.67
C ALA A 319 12.89 1.01 -4.04
N SER A 320 14.24 0.95 -4.09
CA SER A 320 15.02 -0.13 -3.49
C SER A 320 15.04 -0.07 -1.97
N ILE A 321 15.06 1.12 -1.37
CA ILE A 321 14.94 1.31 0.09
C ILE A 321 13.59 0.77 0.57
N ILE A 322 12.49 1.21 -0.06
CA ILE A 322 11.15 0.74 0.31
C ILE A 322 11.01 -0.78 0.13
N ARG A 323 11.53 -1.32 -0.95
CA ARG A 323 11.56 -2.77 -1.15
C ARG A 323 12.35 -3.48 -0.06
N THR A 324 13.52 -2.98 0.31
CA THR A 324 14.37 -3.57 1.34
C THR A 324 13.69 -3.65 2.70
N ILE A 325 13.03 -2.59 3.16
CA ILE A 325 12.32 -2.61 4.44
C ILE A 325 11.12 -3.57 4.43
N ASN A 326 10.44 -3.72 3.27
CA ASN A 326 9.38 -4.71 3.11
C ASN A 326 9.93 -6.15 3.09
N ASP A 327 10.98 -6.41 2.29
CA ASP A 327 11.56 -7.76 2.12
C ASP A 327 12.19 -8.28 3.40
N ARG A 328 12.75 -7.39 4.23
CA ARG A 328 13.29 -7.72 5.55
C ARG A 328 12.21 -7.84 6.64
N GLY A 329 10.96 -7.58 6.30
CA GLY A 329 9.86 -7.66 7.26
C GLY A 329 9.91 -6.56 8.34
N TYR A 330 10.58 -5.44 8.09
CA TYR A 330 10.60 -4.30 9.03
C TYR A 330 9.28 -3.55 9.05
N VAL A 331 8.52 -3.63 7.97
CA VAL A 331 7.18 -3.04 7.87
C VAL A 331 6.17 -4.06 7.35
N VAL A 332 4.93 -3.92 7.83
CA VAL A 332 3.76 -4.66 7.37
C VAL A 332 2.81 -3.68 6.73
N LYS A 333 2.24 -4.04 5.57
CA LYS A 333 1.24 -3.20 4.90
C LYS A 333 -0.16 -3.46 5.46
N ARG A 334 -0.82 -2.40 5.91
CA ARG A 334 -2.24 -2.37 6.26
C ARG A 334 -2.94 -1.39 5.31
N GLY A 335 -3.60 -1.92 4.29
CA GLY A 335 -4.07 -1.09 3.18
C GLY A 335 -2.89 -0.38 2.49
N SER A 336 -2.86 0.95 2.50
CA SER A 336 -1.75 1.76 2.00
C SER A 336 -0.71 2.12 3.07
N ALA A 337 -1.03 1.92 4.36
CA ALA A 337 -0.16 2.29 5.48
C ALA A 337 1.00 1.30 5.66
N LEU A 338 2.17 1.82 6.00
CA LEU A 338 3.34 1.07 6.42
C LEU A 338 3.39 1.06 7.95
N VAL A 339 3.18 -0.11 8.55
CA VAL A 339 3.19 -0.30 10.00
C VAL A 339 4.51 -0.97 10.39
N PRO A 340 5.31 -0.39 11.30
CA PRO A 340 6.52 -1.03 11.81
C PRO A 340 6.21 -2.38 12.47
N SER A 341 7.06 -3.38 12.24
CA SER A 341 6.95 -4.70 12.88
C SER A 341 7.73 -4.71 14.21
N TRP A 342 7.52 -5.73 15.04
CA TRP A 342 8.30 -5.94 16.25
C TRP A 342 9.80 -6.07 16.00
N VAL A 343 10.19 -6.68 14.88
CA VAL A 343 11.60 -6.80 14.46
C VAL A 343 12.19 -5.41 14.17
N ALA A 344 11.41 -4.49 13.59
CA ALA A 344 11.87 -3.13 13.36
C ALA A 344 12.22 -2.42 14.66
N PHE A 345 11.40 -2.57 15.70
CA PHE A 345 11.68 -1.98 17.01
C PHE A 345 12.99 -2.53 17.64
N ALA A 346 13.23 -3.85 17.52
CA ALA A 346 14.46 -4.44 18.01
C ALA A 346 15.69 -3.95 17.23
N VAL A 347 15.61 -3.85 15.90
CA VAL A 347 16.71 -3.37 15.06
C VAL A 347 16.98 -1.88 15.31
N VAL A 348 15.95 -1.06 15.37
CA VAL A 348 16.09 0.38 15.65
C VAL A 348 16.63 0.58 17.06
N GLY A 349 16.12 -0.13 18.06
CA GLY A 349 16.61 -0.05 19.44
C GLY A 349 18.09 -0.44 19.58
N LEU A 350 18.56 -1.46 18.84
CA LEU A 350 19.98 -1.80 18.74
C LEU A 350 20.79 -0.63 18.16
N MET A 351 20.30 -0.05 17.08
CA MET A 351 20.99 1.01 16.37
C MET A 351 21.05 2.30 17.21
N GLU A 352 19.96 2.68 17.86
CA GLU A 352 19.90 3.87 18.72
C GLU A 352 20.83 3.75 19.94
N ARG A 353 20.93 2.55 20.56
CA ARG A 353 21.78 2.35 21.74
C ARG A 353 23.27 2.21 21.42
N GLY A 354 23.60 1.48 20.35
CA GLY A 354 24.99 1.19 20.01
C GLY A 354 25.54 2.00 18.84
N PHE A 355 24.67 2.57 18.00
CA PHE A 355 25.07 3.15 16.73
C PHE A 355 24.21 4.37 16.38
N GLU A 356 23.84 5.18 17.36
CA GLU A 356 22.93 6.33 17.26
C GLU A 356 23.20 7.18 16.01
N ARG A 357 24.46 7.48 15.74
CA ARG A 357 24.85 8.27 14.58
C ARG A 357 24.45 7.65 13.24
N LEU A 358 24.44 6.31 13.12
CA LEU A 358 24.07 5.63 11.88
C LEU A 358 22.57 5.67 11.58
N VAL A 359 21.74 6.05 12.55
CA VAL A 359 20.29 6.23 12.37
C VAL A 359 19.88 7.71 12.36
N ASP A 360 20.84 8.62 12.50
CA ASP A 360 20.60 10.05 12.34
C ASP A 360 20.33 10.42 10.88
N TYR A 361 19.25 11.19 10.65
CA TYR A 361 18.84 11.57 9.29
C TYR A 361 19.82 12.53 8.63
N ASN A 362 20.42 13.45 9.39
CA ASN A 362 21.41 14.38 8.85
C ASN A 362 22.69 13.64 8.47
N TYR A 363 23.12 12.68 9.29
CA TYR A 363 24.26 11.84 8.97
C TYR A 363 24.05 11.07 7.65
N THR A 364 22.88 10.49 7.46
CA THR A 364 22.53 9.78 6.22
C THR A 364 22.52 10.72 5.03
N SER A 365 21.96 11.93 5.18
CA SER A 365 21.99 12.97 4.15
C SER A 365 23.41 13.42 3.81
N ASP A 366 24.25 13.67 4.81
CA ASP A 366 25.65 14.07 4.62
C ASP A 366 26.48 12.97 3.95
N MET A 367 26.20 11.69 4.24
CA MET A 367 26.81 10.55 3.57
C MET A 367 26.42 10.47 2.09
N GLU A 368 25.15 10.72 1.76
CA GLU A 368 24.67 10.77 0.37
C GLU A 368 25.35 11.93 -0.38
N ASP A 369 25.57 13.07 0.26
CA ASP A 369 26.26 14.22 -0.35
C ASP A 369 27.72 13.90 -0.66
N GLU A 370 28.39 13.16 0.22
CA GLU A 370 29.76 12.71 -0.03
C GLU A 370 29.84 11.69 -1.17
N LEU A 371 28.85 10.80 -1.27
CA LEU A 371 28.77 9.87 -2.40
C LEU A 371 28.59 10.62 -3.73
N ASP A 372 27.82 11.70 -3.74
CA ASP A 372 27.69 12.59 -4.90
C ASP A 372 29.01 13.31 -5.19
N ALA A 373 29.73 13.83 -4.18
CA ALA A 373 31.02 14.45 -4.34
C ALA A 373 32.08 13.49 -4.92
N ILE A 374 32.02 12.21 -4.53
CA ILE A 374 32.87 11.15 -5.12
C ILE A 374 32.49 10.91 -6.59
N ALA A 375 31.20 10.86 -6.91
CA ALA A 375 30.72 10.66 -8.28
C ALA A 375 31.12 11.82 -9.20
N GLU A 376 31.15 13.05 -8.68
CA GLU A 376 31.59 14.26 -9.38
C GLU A 376 33.13 14.42 -9.45
N GLY A 377 33.88 13.54 -8.78
CA GLY A 377 35.36 13.63 -8.72
C GLY A 377 35.90 14.71 -7.79
N LYS A 378 35.06 15.28 -6.93
CA LYS A 378 35.42 16.29 -5.91
C LYS A 378 36.05 15.68 -4.67
N GLU A 379 35.71 14.43 -4.36
CA GLU A 379 36.24 13.65 -3.24
C GLU A 379 36.83 12.32 -3.74
N ASN A 380 37.87 11.83 -3.04
CA ASN A 380 38.55 10.58 -3.38
C ASN A 380 37.87 9.40 -2.69
N ARG A 381 37.33 8.46 -3.46
CA ARG A 381 36.63 7.27 -2.97
C ARG A 381 37.45 6.48 -1.92
N SER A 382 38.73 6.22 -2.20
CA SER A 382 39.55 5.40 -1.30
C SER A 382 39.85 6.12 0.01
N ARG A 383 40.07 7.43 -0.02
CA ARG A 383 40.22 8.27 1.16
C ARG A 383 38.96 8.26 2.01
N TRP A 384 37.81 8.48 1.41
CA TRP A 384 36.53 8.47 2.12
C TRP A 384 36.21 7.09 2.72
N LEU A 385 36.37 6.00 1.95
CA LEU A 385 36.17 4.64 2.47
C LEU A 385 37.10 4.30 3.61
N SER A 386 38.38 4.71 3.54
CA SER A 386 39.33 4.53 4.64
C SER A 386 38.86 5.27 5.91
N ALA A 387 38.42 6.52 5.73
CA ALA A 387 37.85 7.31 6.82
C ALA A 387 36.58 6.70 7.41
N PHE A 388 35.68 6.19 6.55
CA PHE A 388 34.45 5.54 6.96
C PHE A 388 34.71 4.29 7.83
N TYR A 389 35.66 3.43 7.42
CA TYR A 389 35.93 2.19 8.14
C TYR A 389 36.88 2.36 9.33
N PHE A 390 37.87 3.23 9.22
CA PHE A 390 38.95 3.32 10.20
C PHE A 390 39.03 4.67 10.91
N GLY A 391 38.20 5.64 10.48
CA GLY A 391 38.22 7.00 11.04
C GLY A 391 39.18 7.92 10.31
N ALA A 392 39.03 9.21 10.60
CA ALA A 392 39.91 10.28 10.10
C ALA A 392 39.91 11.43 11.11
N ASP A 393 41.07 12.12 11.21
CA ASP A 393 41.22 13.35 12.00
C ASP A 393 40.69 14.59 11.22
N ASP A 394 40.44 14.46 9.93
CA ASP A 394 39.96 15.53 9.09
C ASP A 394 38.52 15.92 9.42
N ALA A 395 38.34 17.15 9.89
CA ALA A 395 37.06 17.69 10.29
C ALA A 395 36.02 17.71 9.14
N ALA A 396 36.46 17.82 7.88
CA ALA A 396 35.58 17.80 6.74
C ALA A 396 34.91 16.43 6.54
N LEU A 397 35.66 15.34 6.75
CA LEU A 397 35.17 13.98 6.64
C LEU A 397 34.36 13.52 7.88
N GLN A 398 34.56 14.15 9.03
CA GLN A 398 33.89 13.73 10.27
C GLN A 398 32.36 13.83 10.22
N LYS A 399 31.79 14.62 9.34
CA LYS A 399 30.33 14.73 9.16
C LYS A 399 29.72 13.46 8.57
N SER A 400 30.40 12.83 7.61
CA SER A 400 29.93 11.69 6.82
C SER A 400 30.53 10.34 7.25
N VAL A 401 31.36 10.30 8.31
CA VAL A 401 31.92 9.05 8.84
C VAL A 401 31.34 8.70 10.21
N PRO A 402 31.30 7.41 10.59
CA PRO A 402 30.63 6.96 11.82
C PRO A 402 31.21 7.53 13.14
N GLY A 403 32.47 7.95 13.14
CA GLY A 403 33.14 8.51 14.33
C GLY A 403 34.65 8.53 14.14
N LYS A 404 35.40 8.98 15.18
CA LYS A 404 36.86 9.11 15.12
C LYS A 404 37.59 7.81 14.77
N GLY A 405 37.11 6.65 15.26
CA GLY A 405 37.64 5.33 14.95
C GLY A 405 36.95 4.66 13.72
N GLY A 406 36.11 5.39 13.01
CA GLY A 406 35.31 4.84 11.94
C GLY A 406 34.33 3.78 12.39
N LEU A 407 33.78 3.02 11.46
CA LEU A 407 32.84 1.93 11.75
C LEU A 407 33.49 0.84 12.61
N LYS A 408 34.78 0.54 12.38
CA LYS A 408 35.50 -0.47 13.15
C LYS A 408 35.61 -0.07 14.64
N GLY A 409 36.06 1.15 14.91
CA GLY A 409 36.17 1.66 16.26
C GLY A 409 34.82 1.75 16.98
N LEU A 410 33.76 2.11 16.24
CA LEU A 410 32.40 2.17 16.78
C LEU A 410 31.89 0.77 17.20
N ILE A 411 32.17 -0.25 16.40
CA ILE A 411 31.82 -1.65 16.71
C ILE A 411 32.60 -2.13 17.94
N GLU A 412 33.91 -1.94 17.94
CA GLU A 412 34.78 -2.39 19.04
C GLU A 412 34.39 -1.74 20.39
N GLN A 413 34.02 -0.46 20.40
CA GLN A 413 33.60 0.26 21.59
C GLN A 413 32.25 -0.20 22.14
N ASN A 414 31.32 -0.57 21.28
CA ASN A 414 29.95 -0.86 21.70
C ASN A 414 29.65 -2.37 21.85
N LEU A 415 30.48 -3.26 21.27
CA LEU A 415 30.18 -4.69 21.23
C LEU A 415 30.04 -5.33 22.61
N GLU A 416 30.91 -4.91 23.57
CA GLU A 416 30.90 -5.44 24.92
C GLU A 416 29.83 -4.84 25.85
N SER A 417 29.32 -3.64 25.50
CA SER A 417 28.29 -2.93 26.26
C SER A 417 26.87 -3.27 25.89
N LEU A 418 26.64 -3.95 24.74
CA LEU A 418 25.32 -4.26 24.23
C LEU A 418 24.77 -5.55 24.88
N ASP A 419 23.74 -5.41 25.71
CA ASP A 419 22.96 -6.55 26.22
C ASP A 419 21.87 -6.93 25.20
N ALA A 420 22.04 -8.09 24.57
CA ALA A 420 21.09 -8.59 23.58
C ALA A 420 19.67 -8.81 24.17
N ARG A 421 19.56 -9.14 25.47
CA ARG A 421 18.26 -9.32 26.12
C ARG A 421 17.57 -7.97 26.32
N GLU A 422 18.30 -6.97 26.73
CA GLU A 422 17.78 -5.62 26.94
C GLU A 422 17.34 -4.97 25.61
N ILE A 423 18.15 -5.09 24.56
CA ILE A 423 17.86 -4.55 23.22
C ILE A 423 16.58 -5.14 22.64
N ASN A 424 16.40 -6.46 22.81
CA ASN A 424 15.23 -7.17 22.31
C ASN A 424 14.02 -7.08 23.25
N SER A 425 14.02 -6.15 24.22
CA SER A 425 12.95 -5.98 25.20
C SER A 425 12.31 -4.62 25.07
N LEU A 426 11.01 -4.60 24.87
CA LEU A 426 10.19 -3.40 24.80
C LEU A 426 9.19 -3.42 25.95
N HIS A 427 9.30 -2.49 26.91
CA HIS A 427 8.28 -2.29 27.93
C HIS A 427 7.03 -1.73 27.27
N LEU A 428 5.88 -2.39 27.47
CA LEU A 428 4.60 -1.95 26.91
C LEU A 428 3.80 -1.15 27.95
N PHE A 429 3.51 -1.78 29.08
CA PHE A 429 2.71 -1.23 30.17
C PHE A 429 2.96 -2.07 31.43
N ASP A 430 2.47 -1.59 32.55
CA ASP A 430 2.36 -2.37 33.77
C ASP A 430 0.92 -2.95 33.86
N ASP A 431 0.78 -4.21 34.27
CA ASP A 431 -0.52 -4.86 34.42
C ASP A 431 -1.32 -4.24 35.61
N GLU A 432 -2.51 -4.78 35.89
CA GLU A 432 -3.37 -4.28 36.97
C GLU A 432 -2.74 -4.41 38.38
N ASN A 433 -1.73 -5.28 38.51
CA ASN A 433 -0.98 -5.50 39.74
C ASN A 433 0.33 -4.72 39.78
N GLY A 434 0.60 -3.85 38.78
CA GLY A 434 1.84 -3.10 38.65
C GLY A 434 3.04 -3.94 38.20
N VAL A 435 2.81 -5.11 37.59
CA VAL A 435 3.87 -5.94 37.04
C VAL A 435 4.18 -5.50 35.59
N PRO A 436 5.44 -5.18 35.28
CA PRO A 436 5.79 -4.72 33.96
C PRO A 436 5.67 -5.85 32.90
N VAL A 437 4.99 -5.55 31.83
CA VAL A 437 4.79 -6.43 30.65
C VAL A 437 5.72 -5.97 29.53
N TYR A 438 6.53 -6.91 29.05
CA TYR A 438 7.50 -6.71 27.97
C TYR A 438 7.13 -7.49 26.73
N VAL A 439 7.36 -6.90 25.56
CA VAL A 439 7.53 -7.66 24.32
C VAL A 439 9.00 -8.01 24.16
N ARG A 440 9.26 -9.27 23.91
CA ARG A 440 10.59 -9.81 23.60
C ARG A 440 10.63 -10.23 22.13
N VAL A 441 11.66 -9.81 21.41
CA VAL A 441 11.88 -10.25 20.03
C VAL A 441 12.87 -11.41 20.03
N GLY A 442 12.35 -12.63 20.03
CA GLY A 442 13.15 -13.84 20.11
C GLY A 442 13.46 -14.44 18.73
N ARG A 443 14.32 -15.50 18.72
CA ARG A 443 14.70 -16.25 17.52
C ARG A 443 13.49 -16.83 16.75
N TYR A 444 12.43 -17.15 17.48
CA TYR A 444 11.24 -17.79 16.93
C TYR A 444 10.07 -16.84 16.70
N GLY A 445 10.25 -15.57 16.94
CA GLY A 445 9.25 -14.50 16.81
C GLY A 445 9.10 -13.67 18.06
N PRO A 446 8.23 -12.66 18.04
CA PRO A 446 7.92 -11.84 19.21
C PRO A 446 7.04 -12.62 20.21
N TYR A 447 7.26 -12.36 21.50
CA TYR A 447 6.46 -12.93 22.59
C TYR A 447 6.34 -11.92 23.72
N LEU A 448 5.26 -12.04 24.49
CA LEU A 448 5.06 -11.32 25.75
C LEU A 448 5.82 -12.02 26.86
N GLU A 449 6.35 -11.26 27.80
CA GLU A 449 6.96 -11.75 29.03
C GLU A 449 6.60 -10.84 30.22
N ARG A 450 6.14 -11.43 31.33
CA ARG A 450 6.05 -10.76 32.64
C ARG A 450 6.60 -11.66 33.73
N THR A 451 7.11 -11.04 34.81
CA THR A 451 7.69 -11.77 35.93
C THR A 451 6.88 -11.45 37.20
N ILE A 452 6.11 -12.41 37.65
CA ILE A 452 5.28 -12.29 38.85
C ILE A 452 6.17 -12.63 40.05
N LYS A 453 6.40 -11.67 40.93
CA LYS A 453 7.13 -11.87 42.16
C LYS A 453 6.23 -12.47 43.22
N SER A 454 6.70 -13.45 43.97
CA SER A 454 5.99 -14.05 45.11
C SER A 454 6.87 -13.86 46.37
N ASP A 455 6.27 -13.48 47.47
CA ASP A 455 6.95 -13.32 48.74
C ASP A 455 7.36 -14.68 49.39
N THR A 456 6.79 -15.77 48.88
CA THR A 456 6.93 -17.12 49.45
C THR A 456 7.48 -18.17 48.49
N ALA A 457 7.61 -17.86 47.23
CA ALA A 457 8.06 -18.78 46.18
C ALA A 457 9.02 -18.11 45.19
N ALA A 458 9.70 -18.91 44.38
CA ALA A 458 10.51 -18.39 43.27
C ALA A 458 9.68 -17.55 42.31
N PRO A 459 10.21 -16.48 41.70
CA PRO A 459 9.50 -15.68 40.72
C PRO A 459 9.01 -16.53 39.54
N VAL A 460 7.74 -16.36 39.18
CA VAL A 460 7.15 -17.05 38.03
C VAL A 460 7.26 -16.16 36.80
N VAL A 461 7.88 -16.68 35.74
CA VAL A 461 7.98 -16.00 34.46
C VAL A 461 6.87 -16.53 33.54
N GLU A 462 5.89 -15.68 33.24
CA GLU A 462 4.86 -15.97 32.28
C GLU A 462 5.26 -15.48 30.89
N ARG A 463 4.97 -16.28 29.87
CA ARG A 463 5.23 -15.99 28.45
C ARG A 463 4.04 -16.36 27.59
N ALA A 464 3.78 -15.49 26.60
CA ALA A 464 2.76 -15.75 25.59
C ALA A 464 3.29 -15.36 24.19
N ASN A 465 3.08 -16.19 23.20
CA ASN A 465 3.47 -15.89 21.82
C ASN A 465 2.60 -14.80 21.23
N ILE A 466 3.20 -13.86 20.50
CA ILE A 466 2.47 -12.85 19.73
C ILE A 466 2.32 -13.39 18.31
N PRO A 467 1.10 -13.61 17.81
CA PRO A 467 0.88 -14.05 16.42
C PRO A 467 1.45 -13.07 15.40
N ASP A 468 1.98 -13.56 14.28
CA ASP A 468 2.53 -12.72 13.19
C ASP A 468 1.51 -11.71 12.62
N ALA A 469 0.21 -11.95 12.83
CA ALA A 469 -0.86 -11.06 12.39
C ALA A 469 -1.04 -9.84 13.30
N VAL A 470 -0.54 -9.88 14.55
CA VAL A 470 -0.70 -8.82 15.54
C VAL A 470 0.46 -7.84 15.42
N THR A 471 0.14 -6.64 14.94
CA THR A 471 1.12 -5.56 14.82
C THR A 471 1.26 -4.78 16.15
N PRO A 472 2.35 -4.01 16.36
CA PRO A 472 2.55 -3.26 17.59
C PRO A 472 1.40 -2.33 17.99
N ASP A 473 0.70 -1.75 17.03
CA ASP A 473 -0.43 -0.86 17.24
C ASP A 473 -1.77 -1.59 17.54
N GLU A 474 -1.81 -2.89 17.30
CA GLU A 474 -2.97 -3.76 17.60
C GLU A 474 -2.82 -4.47 18.95
N LEU A 475 -1.63 -4.44 19.57
CA LEU A 475 -1.36 -5.09 20.85
C LEU A 475 -1.75 -4.18 22.02
N THR A 476 -3.05 -4.15 22.32
CA THR A 476 -3.60 -3.44 23.50
C THR A 476 -3.36 -4.24 24.77
N ARG A 477 -3.66 -3.64 25.95
CA ARG A 477 -3.61 -4.32 27.27
C ARG A 477 -4.53 -5.54 27.28
N GLU A 478 -5.76 -5.36 26.83
CA GLU A 478 -6.77 -6.42 26.76
C GLU A 478 -6.28 -7.57 25.87
N LYS A 479 -5.67 -7.24 24.73
CA LYS A 479 -5.13 -8.26 23.82
C LYS A 479 -3.95 -9.01 24.42
N ALA A 480 -3.10 -8.34 25.18
CA ALA A 480 -1.98 -8.98 25.88
C ALA A 480 -2.48 -9.94 26.96
N GLU A 481 -3.48 -9.55 27.76
CA GLU A 481 -4.09 -10.42 28.77
C GLU A 481 -4.81 -11.64 28.12
N GLU A 482 -5.48 -11.45 26.98
CA GLU A 482 -6.02 -12.57 26.21
C GLU A 482 -4.93 -13.59 25.80
N LEU A 483 -3.76 -13.08 25.39
CA LEU A 483 -2.64 -13.94 25.00
C LEU A 483 -2.02 -14.67 26.20
N PHE A 484 -1.89 -14.02 27.36
CA PHE A 484 -1.43 -14.67 28.60
C PHE A 484 -2.42 -15.71 29.13
N ALA A 485 -3.72 -15.51 28.91
CA ALA A 485 -4.75 -16.46 29.32
C ALA A 485 -4.69 -17.81 28.56
N VAL A 486 -3.96 -17.87 27.43
CA VAL A 486 -3.70 -19.11 26.72
C VAL A 486 -2.52 -19.83 27.40
N PRO A 487 -2.71 -21.07 27.95
CA PRO A 487 -1.65 -21.78 28.63
C PRO A 487 -0.41 -21.96 27.74
N SER A 488 0.78 -21.54 28.21
CA SER A 488 2.04 -21.63 27.47
C SER A 488 2.42 -23.09 27.14
N GLU A 489 1.99 -24.04 27.98
CA GLU A 489 2.16 -25.46 27.73
C GLU A 489 1.19 -26.00 26.66
N GLY A 490 0.17 -25.22 26.29
CA GLY A 490 -0.90 -25.62 25.40
C GLY A 490 -2.08 -26.27 26.15
N ARG A 491 -3.23 -26.29 25.49
CA ARG A 491 -4.43 -26.99 26.00
C ARG A 491 -4.26 -28.49 25.82
N LYS A 492 -4.27 -29.24 26.91
CA LYS A 492 -4.30 -30.69 26.87
C LYS A 492 -5.64 -31.17 26.33
N LEU A 493 -5.62 -32.07 25.36
CA LEU A 493 -6.80 -32.78 24.89
C LEU A 493 -6.93 -34.09 25.66
N ASP A 494 -6.44 -35.16 25.10
CA ASP A 494 -6.38 -36.47 25.72
C ASP A 494 -5.26 -37.24 24.98
N ARG A 495 -5.13 -38.54 25.20
CA ARG A 495 -4.13 -39.39 24.59
C ARG A 495 -4.57 -39.82 23.19
N HIS A 496 -3.63 -39.82 22.28
CA HIS A 496 -3.82 -40.35 20.92
C HIS A 496 -4.22 -41.84 21.00
N PRO A 497 -5.34 -42.28 20.39
CA PRO A 497 -5.86 -43.66 20.54
C PRO A 497 -4.86 -44.73 20.09
N GLU A 498 -4.00 -44.49 19.11
CA GLU A 498 -3.05 -45.47 18.56
C GLU A 498 -1.66 -45.39 19.21
N THR A 499 -1.15 -44.14 19.46
CA THR A 499 0.22 -43.96 19.97
C THR A 499 0.26 -43.88 21.50
N GLY A 500 -0.85 -43.60 22.16
CA GLY A 500 -0.93 -43.38 23.61
C GLY A 500 -0.28 -42.11 24.10
N TYR A 501 0.26 -41.27 23.21
CA TYR A 501 0.90 -40.00 23.55
C TYR A 501 -0.16 -38.91 23.84
N GLU A 502 0.15 -38.00 24.78
CA GLU A 502 -0.70 -36.84 25.02
C GLU A 502 -0.71 -35.91 23.80
N ILE A 503 -1.87 -35.31 23.52
CA ILE A 503 -2.02 -34.32 22.47
C ILE A 503 -2.25 -32.95 23.10
N LEU A 504 -1.45 -31.98 22.68
CA LEU A 504 -1.56 -30.57 23.09
C LEU A 504 -2.01 -29.72 21.91
N VAL A 505 -2.89 -28.77 22.19
CA VAL A 505 -3.19 -27.65 21.28
C VAL A 505 -2.33 -26.47 21.70
N LYS A 506 -1.51 -25.98 20.81
CA LYS A 506 -0.56 -24.89 21.05
C LYS A 506 -0.76 -23.77 20.05
N ASP A 507 -0.50 -22.54 20.46
CA ASP A 507 -0.35 -21.43 19.53
C ASP A 507 1.08 -21.31 19.05
N GLY A 508 1.25 -21.32 17.72
CA GLY A 508 2.55 -21.23 17.08
C GLY A 508 2.66 -19.99 16.18
N ARG A 509 3.89 -19.72 15.73
CA ARG A 509 4.19 -18.62 14.81
C ARG A 509 3.27 -18.56 13.57
N TYR A 510 2.83 -19.71 13.09
CA TYR A 510 2.02 -19.81 11.87
C TYR A 510 0.54 -20.04 12.16
N GLY A 511 0.11 -19.84 13.40
CA GLY A 511 -1.23 -20.11 13.90
C GLY A 511 -1.30 -21.32 14.82
N PRO A 512 -2.49 -21.62 15.36
CA PRO A 512 -2.66 -22.73 16.26
C PRO A 512 -2.41 -24.09 15.60
N TYR A 513 -1.84 -25.00 16.36
CA TYR A 513 -1.48 -26.35 15.91
C TYR A 513 -1.65 -27.38 17.01
N VAL A 514 -1.82 -28.63 16.63
CA VAL A 514 -1.82 -29.78 17.54
C VAL A 514 -0.45 -30.45 17.51
N GLN A 515 -0.01 -30.98 18.66
CA GLN A 515 1.26 -31.64 18.84
C GLN A 515 1.12 -32.86 19.74
N GLU A 516 1.74 -33.98 19.35
CA GLU A 516 1.95 -35.12 20.25
C GLU A 516 3.12 -34.81 21.20
N VAL A 517 2.98 -35.19 22.47
CA VAL A 517 4.05 -35.09 23.48
C VAL A 517 4.76 -36.42 23.55
N LEU A 518 5.99 -36.45 23.09
CA LEU A 518 6.83 -37.66 23.21
C LEU A 518 7.37 -37.80 24.64
N PRO A 519 7.51 -39.00 25.18
CA PRO A 519 8.24 -39.26 26.42
C PRO A 519 9.69 -38.76 26.33
N GLU A 520 10.29 -38.38 27.47
CA GLU A 520 11.70 -37.92 27.52
C GLU A 520 12.70 -38.91 26.97
N GLU A 521 12.35 -40.20 26.95
CA GLU A 521 13.18 -41.31 26.47
C GLU A 521 13.09 -41.51 24.96
N ASP A 522 12.14 -40.87 24.27
CA ASP A 522 11.96 -40.98 22.81
C ASP A 522 12.71 -39.84 22.10
N PRO A 523 13.82 -40.12 21.40
CA PRO A 523 14.59 -39.11 20.65
C PRO A 523 13.90 -38.66 19.36
N GLY A 524 12.69 -39.09 19.09
CA GLY A 524 11.90 -38.76 17.90
C GLY A 524 11.51 -37.28 17.83
N LYS A 525 11.00 -36.86 16.69
CA LYS A 525 10.38 -35.56 16.54
C LYS A 525 8.87 -35.70 16.76
N PRO A 526 8.27 -34.89 17.65
CA PRO A 526 6.82 -34.95 17.86
C PRO A 526 6.08 -34.60 16.56
N LYS A 527 5.03 -35.37 16.28
CA LYS A 527 4.12 -35.03 15.18
C LYS A 527 3.39 -33.75 15.50
N THR A 528 3.29 -32.88 14.50
CA THR A 528 2.57 -31.60 14.61
C THR A 528 1.71 -31.37 13.38
N ALA A 529 0.55 -30.78 13.56
CA ALA A 529 -0.34 -30.39 12.47
C ALA A 529 -1.02 -29.06 12.77
N SER A 530 -0.99 -28.13 11.83
CA SER A 530 -1.69 -26.84 11.94
C SER A 530 -3.21 -27.02 11.92
N LEU A 531 -3.93 -26.30 12.76
CA LEU A 531 -5.39 -26.25 12.69
C LEU A 531 -5.83 -25.66 11.35
N PHE A 532 -7.00 -26.09 10.89
CA PHE A 532 -7.64 -25.46 9.75
C PHE A 532 -8.17 -24.08 10.12
N LYS A 533 -8.37 -23.22 9.12
CA LYS A 533 -8.92 -21.87 9.33
C LYS A 533 -10.35 -21.88 9.90
N SER A 534 -11.06 -22.97 9.67
CA SER A 534 -12.41 -23.22 10.19
C SER A 534 -12.43 -23.67 11.64
N MET A 535 -11.27 -24.03 12.24
CA MET A 535 -11.14 -24.58 13.58
C MET A 535 -10.65 -23.52 14.58
N ASP A 536 -11.15 -23.60 15.81
CA ASP A 536 -10.71 -22.74 16.93
C ASP A 536 -9.91 -23.59 17.94
N ALA A 537 -8.75 -23.09 18.36
CA ALA A 537 -7.89 -23.73 19.35
C ALA A 537 -8.60 -24.01 20.69
N LYS A 538 -9.62 -23.22 21.03
CA LYS A 538 -10.41 -23.38 22.26
C LYS A 538 -11.41 -24.52 22.19
N THR A 539 -11.89 -24.85 21.00
CA THR A 539 -12.99 -25.83 20.81
C THR A 539 -12.60 -27.11 20.10
N VAL A 540 -11.40 -27.16 19.44
CA VAL A 540 -10.94 -28.36 18.74
C VAL A 540 -10.97 -29.59 19.64
N THR A 541 -11.54 -30.67 19.11
CA THR A 541 -11.74 -31.96 19.80
C THR A 541 -10.56 -32.91 19.61
N LEU A 542 -10.49 -33.99 20.40
CA LEU A 542 -9.49 -35.03 20.25
C LEU A 542 -9.55 -35.69 18.86
N ASP A 543 -10.76 -36.02 18.40
CA ASP A 543 -10.96 -36.68 17.09
C ASP A 543 -10.46 -35.80 15.92
N GLU A 544 -10.75 -34.49 15.99
CA GLU A 544 -10.24 -33.53 15.01
C GLU A 544 -8.72 -33.43 15.05
N ALA A 545 -8.12 -33.41 16.24
CA ALA A 545 -6.67 -33.36 16.42
C ALA A 545 -5.99 -34.62 15.88
N VAL A 546 -6.52 -35.81 16.15
CA VAL A 546 -6.03 -37.10 15.61
C VAL A 546 -6.10 -37.11 14.09
N ARG A 547 -7.21 -36.63 13.52
CA ARG A 547 -7.35 -36.51 12.06
C ARG A 547 -6.31 -35.55 11.47
N LEU A 548 -6.05 -34.42 12.12
CA LEU A 548 -5.00 -33.48 11.66
C LEU A 548 -3.61 -34.12 11.74
N LEU A 549 -3.30 -34.86 12.81
CA LEU A 549 -2.01 -35.52 13.00
C LEU A 549 -1.79 -36.70 12.04
N SER A 550 -2.84 -37.20 11.36
CA SER A 550 -2.69 -38.17 10.27
C SER A 550 -2.12 -37.60 8.97
N LEU A 551 -2.01 -36.25 8.90
CA LEU A 551 -1.39 -35.58 7.76
C LEU A 551 0.15 -35.49 7.95
N PRO A 552 0.95 -35.56 6.88
CA PRO A 552 0.56 -35.79 5.48
C PRO A 552 0.04 -37.26 5.23
N ARG A 553 -1.09 -37.35 4.50
CA ARG A 553 -1.67 -38.66 4.14
C ARG A 553 -1.10 -39.15 2.82
N LEU A 554 -0.48 -40.32 2.85
CA LEU A 554 -0.04 -41.01 1.64
C LEU A 554 -1.26 -41.56 0.91
N LEU A 555 -1.46 -41.17 -0.34
CA LEU A 555 -2.57 -41.63 -1.19
C LEU A 555 -2.18 -42.91 -1.95
N GLY A 556 -0.90 -43.07 -2.24
CA GLY A 556 -0.33 -44.15 -2.99
C GLY A 556 0.80 -43.68 -3.91
N THR A 557 1.21 -44.54 -4.81
CA THR A 557 2.21 -44.24 -5.85
C THR A 557 1.57 -44.11 -7.22
N ASP A 558 2.17 -43.30 -8.08
CA ASP A 558 1.77 -43.24 -9.46
C ASP A 558 2.41 -44.38 -10.30
N ASP A 559 2.19 -44.29 -11.63
CA ASP A 559 2.70 -45.32 -12.56
C ASP A 559 4.22 -45.28 -12.75
N ASP A 560 4.87 -44.18 -12.31
CA ASP A 560 6.33 -43.99 -12.30
C ASP A 560 6.96 -44.33 -10.94
N GLY A 561 6.16 -44.78 -9.97
CA GLY A 561 6.61 -45.14 -8.62
C GLY A 561 6.82 -43.93 -7.67
N GLU A 562 6.41 -42.72 -8.06
CA GLU A 562 6.49 -41.53 -7.19
C GLU A 562 5.30 -41.47 -6.24
N GLU A 563 5.57 -41.17 -4.97
CA GLU A 563 4.54 -41.02 -3.95
C GLU A 563 3.68 -39.78 -4.17
N ILE A 564 2.36 -39.94 -4.01
CA ILE A 564 1.40 -38.87 -4.01
C ILE A 564 0.86 -38.71 -2.58
N VAL A 565 1.00 -37.48 -2.03
CA VAL A 565 0.62 -37.18 -0.65
C VAL A 565 -0.37 -36.01 -0.61
N ALA A 566 -1.33 -36.05 0.32
CA ALA A 566 -2.22 -34.95 0.65
C ALA A 566 -1.69 -34.22 1.89
N LEU A 567 -1.57 -32.88 1.80
CA LEU A 567 -0.97 -32.05 2.84
C LEU A 567 -1.77 -30.75 3.03
N ASN A 568 -1.77 -30.24 4.27
CA ASN A 568 -2.17 -28.88 4.56
C ASN A 568 -0.94 -27.95 4.55
N GLY A 569 -0.97 -26.91 3.75
CA GLY A 569 0.14 -25.97 3.63
C GLY A 569 -0.27 -24.53 3.95
N ARG A 570 0.71 -23.63 4.01
CA ARG A 570 0.52 -22.19 4.27
C ARG A 570 -0.62 -21.56 3.44
N TYR A 571 -0.90 -22.13 2.29
CA TYR A 571 -1.87 -21.59 1.32
C TYR A 571 -3.15 -22.41 1.24
N GLY A 572 -3.34 -23.37 2.13
CA GLY A 572 -4.50 -24.26 2.17
C GLY A 572 -4.17 -25.71 1.74
N PRO A 573 -5.19 -26.56 1.59
CA PRO A 573 -5.05 -27.96 1.29
C PRO A 573 -4.53 -28.20 -0.14
N TYR A 574 -3.64 -29.18 -0.31
CA TYR A 574 -3.07 -29.52 -1.61
C TYR A 574 -2.57 -30.96 -1.67
N ILE A 575 -2.50 -31.49 -2.87
CA ILE A 575 -1.80 -32.76 -3.15
C ILE A 575 -0.43 -32.46 -3.77
N LYS A 576 0.55 -33.32 -3.49
CA LYS A 576 1.92 -33.19 -3.94
C LYS A 576 2.44 -34.52 -4.51
N LYS A 577 3.14 -34.44 -5.65
CA LYS A 577 3.93 -35.49 -6.27
C LYS A 577 5.31 -34.91 -6.62
N GLY A 578 6.36 -35.33 -5.96
CA GLY A 578 7.71 -34.81 -6.17
C GLY A 578 7.76 -33.27 -6.08
N LYS A 579 8.00 -32.59 -7.19
CA LYS A 579 8.00 -31.10 -7.30
C LYS A 579 6.68 -30.53 -7.76
N GLU A 580 5.72 -31.33 -8.16
CA GLU A 580 4.42 -30.91 -8.62
C GLU A 580 3.40 -30.85 -7.48
N SER A 581 2.49 -29.89 -7.54
CA SER A 581 1.41 -29.74 -6.55
C SER A 581 0.14 -29.17 -7.18
N ARG A 582 -1.03 -29.56 -6.63
CA ARG A 582 -2.35 -29.01 -6.98
C ARG A 582 -3.13 -28.74 -5.71
N SER A 583 -3.78 -27.57 -5.65
CA SER A 583 -4.66 -27.23 -4.52
C SER A 583 -5.94 -28.04 -4.56
N LEU A 584 -6.42 -28.43 -3.40
CA LEU A 584 -7.75 -28.97 -3.17
C LEU A 584 -8.72 -27.81 -2.89
N GLU A 585 -10.02 -28.02 -3.07
CA GLU A 585 -11.02 -26.96 -2.94
C GLU A 585 -11.41 -26.74 -1.46
N LYS A 586 -11.53 -27.82 -0.70
CA LYS A 586 -11.96 -27.82 0.70
C LYS A 586 -10.93 -28.50 1.60
N GLU A 587 -10.95 -28.11 2.88
CA GLU A 587 -10.08 -28.72 3.90
C GLU A 587 -10.42 -30.20 4.14
N GLU A 588 -11.71 -30.57 4.04
CA GLU A 588 -12.17 -31.96 4.17
C GLU A 588 -11.65 -32.86 3.04
N ASP A 589 -11.37 -32.31 1.85
CA ASP A 589 -10.88 -33.08 0.72
C ASP A 589 -9.53 -33.74 1.01
N LEU A 590 -8.74 -33.22 1.99
CA LEU A 590 -7.49 -33.84 2.46
C LEU A 590 -7.69 -35.28 2.94
N PHE A 591 -8.83 -35.56 3.54
CA PHE A 591 -9.14 -36.85 4.15
C PHE A 591 -9.92 -37.77 3.21
N THR A 592 -10.57 -37.22 2.18
CA THR A 592 -11.48 -37.97 1.29
C THR A 592 -10.89 -38.22 -0.10
N VAL A 593 -9.96 -37.37 -0.57
CA VAL A 593 -9.37 -37.50 -1.89
C VAL A 593 -8.72 -38.88 -2.10
N THR A 594 -9.08 -39.53 -3.22
CA THR A 594 -8.55 -40.83 -3.63
C THR A 594 -7.32 -40.67 -4.53
N LEU A 595 -6.56 -41.76 -4.69
CA LEU A 595 -5.39 -41.80 -5.59
C LEU A 595 -5.75 -41.44 -7.03
N ASP A 596 -6.88 -41.99 -7.53
CA ASP A 596 -7.34 -41.71 -8.89
C ASP A 596 -7.76 -40.27 -9.13
N GLU A 597 -8.41 -39.66 -8.16
CA GLU A 597 -8.75 -38.24 -8.20
C GLU A 597 -7.50 -37.37 -8.15
N ALA A 598 -6.53 -37.72 -7.31
CA ALA A 598 -5.25 -37.04 -7.22
C ALA A 598 -4.46 -37.12 -8.53
N LYS A 599 -4.40 -38.29 -9.17
CA LYS A 599 -3.81 -38.46 -10.51
C LYS A 599 -4.50 -37.58 -11.57
N LYS A 600 -5.83 -37.54 -11.58
CA LYS A 600 -6.60 -36.66 -12.48
C LYS A 600 -6.31 -35.17 -12.24
N LEU A 601 -6.25 -34.75 -11.00
CA LEU A 601 -5.93 -33.37 -10.64
C LEU A 601 -4.49 -32.99 -11.04
N LEU A 602 -3.52 -33.88 -10.87
CA LEU A 602 -2.14 -33.63 -11.26
C LEU A 602 -1.97 -33.59 -12.79
N ALA A 603 -2.73 -34.40 -13.54
CA ALA A 603 -2.74 -34.39 -14.99
C ALA A 603 -3.37 -33.11 -15.59
N ALA A 604 -4.24 -32.43 -14.83
CA ALA A 604 -4.86 -31.19 -15.28
C ALA A 604 -3.84 -30.04 -15.39
N PRO A 605 -3.95 -29.12 -16.37
CA PRO A 605 -3.05 -28.00 -16.52
C PRO A 605 -3.10 -27.06 -15.29
N LYS A 606 -1.95 -26.55 -14.84
CA LYS A 606 -1.87 -25.60 -13.72
C LYS A 606 -2.72 -24.36 -13.98
N THR A 607 -3.79 -24.19 -13.21
CA THR A 607 -4.58 -22.93 -13.19
C THR A 607 -3.82 -21.86 -12.39
N ARG A 608 -3.69 -20.66 -12.93
CA ARG A 608 -3.10 -19.52 -12.21
C ARG A 608 -4.02 -19.10 -11.05
N ARG A 609 -3.43 -18.83 -9.90
CA ARG A 609 -4.12 -18.41 -8.66
C ARG A 609 -5.09 -17.26 -8.93
N GLY A 610 -6.36 -17.45 -8.57
CA GLY A 610 -7.43 -16.45 -8.75
C GLY A 610 -8.40 -16.72 -9.92
N GLN A 611 -8.20 -17.75 -10.71
CA GLN A 611 -9.20 -18.25 -11.64
C GLN A 611 -9.82 -19.53 -11.06
N LYS A 612 -11.03 -19.42 -10.51
CA LYS A 612 -11.90 -20.58 -10.33
C LYS A 612 -12.10 -21.18 -11.73
N ALA A 613 -11.77 -22.45 -11.91
CA ALA A 613 -12.23 -23.21 -13.07
C ALA A 613 -13.76 -23.33 -12.92
N THR A 614 -14.50 -22.37 -13.45
CA THR A 614 -15.92 -22.54 -13.66
C THR A 614 -16.06 -23.51 -14.82
N GLY A 615 -16.61 -24.69 -14.58
CA GLY A 615 -17.11 -25.56 -15.65
C GLY A 615 -17.99 -24.78 -16.62
N PRO A 616 -18.33 -25.34 -17.79
CA PRO A 616 -19.21 -24.66 -18.71
C PRO A 616 -20.53 -24.31 -18.01
N LEU A 617 -20.95 -23.05 -18.11
CA LEU A 617 -22.27 -22.61 -17.61
C LEU A 617 -23.40 -23.34 -18.30
N ARG A 618 -23.23 -23.63 -19.59
CA ARG A 618 -24.14 -24.42 -20.42
C ARG A 618 -23.37 -25.05 -21.58
N THR A 619 -23.80 -26.23 -22.00
CA THR A 619 -23.41 -26.85 -23.26
C THR A 619 -24.60 -26.75 -24.23
N LEU A 620 -24.38 -26.22 -25.44
CA LEU A 620 -25.46 -25.84 -26.38
C LEU A 620 -25.61 -26.78 -27.59
N GLY A 621 -24.80 -27.83 -27.67
CA GLY A 621 -24.76 -28.72 -28.85
C GLY A 621 -23.43 -28.65 -29.57
N GLU A 622 -23.33 -29.21 -30.79
CA GLU A 622 -22.11 -29.21 -31.60
C GLU A 622 -22.11 -28.05 -32.61
N ASP A 623 -20.95 -27.47 -32.85
CA ASP A 623 -20.76 -26.44 -33.86
C ASP A 623 -20.80 -27.06 -35.27
N PRO A 624 -21.73 -26.68 -36.16
CA PRO A 624 -21.83 -27.21 -37.50
C PRO A 624 -20.55 -27.06 -38.34
N ALA A 625 -19.69 -26.08 -38.00
CA ALA A 625 -18.47 -25.81 -38.74
C ALA A 625 -17.28 -26.67 -38.29
N THR A 626 -17.26 -27.16 -37.04
CA THR A 626 -16.11 -27.89 -36.46
C THR A 626 -16.47 -29.26 -35.92
N GLY A 627 -17.76 -29.58 -35.74
CA GLY A 627 -18.24 -30.82 -35.09
C GLY A 627 -17.88 -30.91 -33.60
N LYS A 628 -17.48 -29.81 -32.99
CA LYS A 628 -17.08 -29.75 -31.58
C LYS A 628 -18.20 -29.17 -30.70
N PRO A 629 -18.29 -29.59 -29.44
CA PRO A 629 -19.30 -29.09 -28.53
C PRO A 629 -19.13 -27.57 -28.29
N ILE A 630 -20.20 -26.82 -28.39
CA ILE A 630 -20.26 -25.40 -28.04
C ILE A 630 -20.58 -25.27 -26.56
N GLU A 631 -19.70 -24.61 -25.83
CA GLU A 631 -19.84 -24.34 -24.40
C GLU A 631 -19.95 -22.83 -24.12
N VAL A 632 -20.82 -22.45 -23.19
CA VAL A 632 -20.89 -21.11 -22.64
C VAL A 632 -20.08 -21.10 -21.35
N LYS A 633 -19.08 -20.22 -21.25
CA LYS A 633 -18.16 -20.08 -20.09
C LYS A 633 -18.12 -18.65 -19.58
N THR A 634 -17.78 -18.48 -18.30
CA THR A 634 -17.50 -17.17 -17.74
C THR A 634 -16.02 -16.81 -17.93
N GLY A 635 -15.75 -15.63 -18.47
CA GLY A 635 -14.40 -15.11 -18.66
C GLY A 635 -14.18 -13.79 -17.93
N ARG A 636 -12.91 -13.33 -17.88
CA ARG A 636 -12.52 -12.06 -17.27
C ARG A 636 -13.30 -10.84 -17.81
N PHE A 637 -13.78 -10.93 -19.03
CA PHE A 637 -14.48 -9.85 -19.73
C PHE A 637 -15.98 -10.13 -19.90
N GLY A 638 -16.54 -11.04 -19.12
CA GLY A 638 -17.93 -11.47 -19.19
C GLY A 638 -18.10 -12.87 -19.81
N PRO A 639 -19.34 -13.35 -19.95
CA PRO A 639 -19.62 -14.65 -20.54
C PRO A 639 -19.26 -14.70 -22.03
N TYR A 640 -18.81 -15.88 -22.49
CA TYR A 640 -18.39 -16.13 -23.85
C TYR A 640 -18.76 -17.56 -24.29
N VAL A 641 -18.94 -17.75 -25.59
CA VAL A 641 -19.10 -19.07 -26.21
C VAL A 641 -17.78 -19.57 -26.79
N THR A 642 -17.53 -20.87 -26.69
CA THR A 642 -16.32 -21.51 -27.21
C THR A 642 -16.62 -22.91 -27.76
N ASP A 643 -15.92 -23.29 -28.82
CA ASP A 643 -15.84 -24.65 -29.37
C ASP A 643 -14.51 -25.36 -29.00
N GLY A 644 -13.76 -24.77 -28.04
CA GLY A 644 -12.43 -25.21 -27.63
C GLY A 644 -11.29 -24.65 -28.49
N GLU A 645 -11.54 -24.14 -29.70
CA GLU A 645 -10.55 -23.52 -30.58
C GLU A 645 -10.70 -21.98 -30.62
N VAL A 646 -11.94 -21.50 -30.71
CA VAL A 646 -12.25 -20.08 -30.81
C VAL A 646 -13.15 -19.65 -29.65
N ASN A 647 -12.92 -18.44 -29.15
CA ASN A 647 -13.72 -17.83 -28.08
C ASN A 647 -14.40 -16.56 -28.64
N ALA A 648 -15.71 -16.45 -28.50
CA ALA A 648 -16.49 -15.29 -28.90
C ALA A 648 -17.31 -14.77 -27.70
N SER A 649 -17.08 -13.51 -27.30
CA SER A 649 -17.83 -12.87 -26.20
C SER A 649 -19.28 -12.65 -26.60
N LEU A 650 -20.21 -12.81 -25.68
CA LEU A 650 -21.62 -12.48 -25.86
C LEU A 650 -21.75 -10.96 -26.12
N ARG A 651 -22.66 -10.58 -27.00
CA ARG A 651 -22.98 -9.17 -27.27
C ARG A 651 -23.97 -8.64 -26.23
N LYS A 652 -24.14 -7.33 -26.14
CA LYS A 652 -25.06 -6.69 -25.16
C LYS A 652 -26.52 -7.20 -25.19
N ALA A 653 -26.96 -7.72 -26.33
CA ALA A 653 -28.29 -8.26 -26.50
C ALA A 653 -28.39 -9.77 -26.18
N ASP A 654 -27.28 -10.46 -25.96
CA ASP A 654 -27.23 -11.89 -25.71
C ASP A 654 -27.16 -12.17 -24.19
N SER A 655 -27.96 -13.13 -23.71
CA SER A 655 -27.87 -13.61 -22.33
C SER A 655 -27.47 -15.08 -22.26
N VAL A 656 -26.84 -15.52 -21.17
CA VAL A 656 -26.44 -16.92 -20.98
C VAL A 656 -27.64 -17.86 -20.96
N GLU A 657 -28.78 -17.39 -20.44
CA GLU A 657 -29.99 -18.19 -20.26
C GLU A 657 -30.73 -18.43 -21.58
N THR A 658 -30.71 -17.44 -22.46
CA THR A 658 -31.47 -17.49 -23.75
C THR A 658 -30.59 -17.86 -24.96
N MET A 659 -29.26 -18.11 -24.74
CA MET A 659 -28.34 -18.47 -25.81
C MET A 659 -28.74 -19.80 -26.47
N THR A 660 -28.92 -19.81 -27.80
CA THR A 660 -29.15 -21.01 -28.60
C THR A 660 -27.89 -21.47 -29.30
N ALA A 661 -27.87 -22.74 -29.74
CA ALA A 661 -26.73 -23.31 -30.48
C ALA A 661 -26.46 -22.57 -31.79
N GLU A 662 -27.51 -22.18 -32.51
CA GLU A 662 -27.41 -21.43 -33.76
C GLU A 662 -26.77 -20.06 -33.53
N ARG A 663 -27.23 -19.34 -32.50
CA ARG A 663 -26.69 -18.02 -32.16
C ARG A 663 -25.24 -18.10 -31.72
N ALA A 664 -24.90 -19.12 -30.96
CA ALA A 664 -23.52 -19.35 -30.52
C ALA A 664 -22.59 -19.69 -31.69
N SER A 665 -23.05 -20.54 -32.64
CA SER A 665 -22.31 -20.86 -33.87
C SER A 665 -22.10 -19.63 -34.75
N GLU A 666 -23.10 -18.74 -34.87
CA GLU A 666 -22.98 -17.47 -35.57
C GLU A 666 -21.88 -16.57 -34.96
N LEU A 667 -21.85 -16.44 -33.64
CA LEU A 667 -20.82 -15.68 -32.92
C LEU A 667 -19.40 -16.25 -33.11
N LEU A 668 -19.28 -17.57 -33.12
CA LEU A 668 -18.03 -18.27 -33.40
C LEU A 668 -17.59 -18.08 -34.86
N SER A 669 -18.51 -18.17 -35.81
CA SER A 669 -18.27 -17.93 -37.23
C SER A 669 -17.78 -16.49 -37.48
N ASP A 670 -18.46 -15.49 -36.95
CA ASP A 670 -18.05 -14.09 -36.99
C ASP A 670 -16.64 -13.88 -36.44
N ARG A 671 -16.33 -14.59 -35.37
CA ARG A 671 -15.00 -14.51 -34.76
C ARG A 671 -13.92 -15.15 -35.62
N ARG A 672 -14.19 -16.30 -36.24
CA ARG A 672 -13.29 -16.96 -37.20
C ARG A 672 -13.04 -16.07 -38.43
N ALA A 673 -14.08 -15.46 -38.98
CA ALA A 673 -13.96 -14.52 -40.09
C ALA A 673 -13.04 -13.31 -39.75
N ARG A 674 -13.16 -12.75 -38.56
CA ARG A 674 -12.29 -11.67 -38.09
C ARG A 674 -10.84 -12.11 -37.87
N ILE A 675 -10.61 -13.33 -37.41
CA ILE A 675 -9.27 -13.89 -37.26
C ILE A 675 -8.64 -14.12 -38.64
N ALA A 676 -9.39 -14.63 -39.61
CA ALA A 676 -8.95 -14.85 -40.97
C ALA A 676 -8.66 -13.54 -41.72
N ALA A 677 -9.39 -12.46 -41.42
CA ALA A 677 -9.18 -11.11 -41.96
C ALA A 677 -8.02 -10.34 -41.34
N GLY A 678 -7.13 -10.98 -40.53
CA GLY A 678 -5.91 -10.40 -39.97
C GLY A 678 -6.11 -9.68 -38.61
N GLY A 679 -7.27 -9.74 -37.99
CA GLY A 679 -7.60 -9.09 -36.71
C GLY A 679 -7.29 -9.90 -35.44
N GLY A 680 -6.39 -10.88 -35.45
CA GLY A 680 -6.08 -11.73 -34.30
C GLY A 680 -4.59 -11.96 -34.11
N ARG A 681 -4.07 -11.70 -32.90
CA ARG A 681 -2.69 -12.01 -32.49
C ARG A 681 -2.38 -13.49 -32.72
N LYS A 682 -1.42 -13.80 -33.61
CA LYS A 682 -0.84 -15.14 -33.73
C LYS A 682 -0.21 -15.55 -32.38
N LYS A 683 -0.76 -16.56 -31.73
CA LYS A 683 -0.05 -17.33 -30.70
C LYS A 683 1.04 -18.15 -31.39
N THR A 684 2.29 -17.76 -31.22
CA THR A 684 3.43 -18.61 -31.56
C THR A 684 3.49 -19.74 -30.53
N THR A 685 3.08 -20.94 -30.94
CA THR A 685 3.40 -22.19 -30.25
C THR A 685 4.89 -22.45 -30.37
N LYS A 686 5.62 -22.30 -29.27
CA LYS A 686 7.01 -22.79 -29.17
C LYS A 686 6.98 -24.31 -29.19
N LYS A 687 7.39 -24.89 -30.33
CA LYS A 687 7.75 -26.30 -30.47
C LYS A 687 9.00 -26.55 -29.58
N SER A 688 8.88 -27.47 -28.65
CA SER A 688 10.02 -27.98 -27.86
C SER A 688 10.90 -28.85 -28.77
N THR A 689 12.07 -28.36 -29.11
CA THR A 689 13.13 -29.19 -29.69
C THR A 689 13.92 -29.83 -28.57
N ALA A 690 13.81 -31.14 -28.49
CA ALA A 690 14.63 -31.99 -27.64
C ALA A 690 16.11 -31.85 -28.00
N LYS A 691 16.94 -31.45 -27.06
CA LYS A 691 18.39 -31.41 -27.21
C LYS A 691 18.98 -32.71 -26.73
N LYS A 692 19.47 -33.50 -27.69
CA LYS A 692 20.26 -34.70 -27.50
C LYS A 692 21.57 -34.35 -26.77
N THR A 693 21.81 -35.02 -25.68
CA THR A 693 23.09 -35.10 -24.96
C THR A 693 24.10 -35.86 -25.78
N THR A 694 25.24 -35.30 -26.04
CA THR A 694 26.49 -36.02 -26.38
C THR A 694 27.61 -35.48 -25.49
N THR A 695 28.03 -36.37 -24.63
CA THR A 695 29.27 -36.37 -23.86
C THR A 695 30.49 -36.28 -24.77
N LYS A 696 31.43 -35.39 -24.46
CA LYS A 696 32.83 -35.59 -24.81
C LYS A 696 33.78 -35.05 -23.74
N LYS A 697 34.66 -35.90 -23.37
CA LYS A 697 35.70 -35.94 -22.36
C LYS A 697 36.87 -35.00 -22.70
N ALA A 698 37.42 -34.43 -21.66
CA ALA A 698 38.75 -33.94 -21.35
C ALA A 698 39.86 -33.93 -22.41
N ALA A 699 40.63 -32.87 -22.44
CA ALA A 699 42.08 -32.92 -22.32
C ALA A 699 42.68 -31.54 -22.00
N SER A 700 43.56 -31.58 -21.03
CA SER A 700 44.47 -30.53 -20.58
C SER A 700 45.47 -30.12 -21.62
N THR A 701 45.97 -28.86 -21.62
CA THR A 701 47.40 -28.59 -21.60
C THR A 701 47.71 -27.12 -21.26
N LYS A 702 48.73 -26.98 -20.46
CA LYS A 702 49.52 -25.78 -20.06
C LYS A 702 50.28 -25.16 -21.23
N ALA A 703 50.54 -23.88 -21.12
CA ALA A 703 51.83 -23.16 -21.26
C ALA A 703 51.51 -21.70 -21.52
N ALA A 704 51.86 -20.76 -20.71
CA ALA A 704 53.14 -20.17 -20.37
C ALA A 704 53.51 -18.98 -21.27
N SER A 705 53.62 -17.80 -20.60
CA SER A 705 54.70 -16.82 -20.76
C SER A 705 54.71 -15.92 -22.03
N ALA A 706 54.66 -14.64 -21.94
CA ALA A 706 55.72 -13.66 -21.67
C ALA A 706 55.30 -12.24 -22.06
N LYS A 707 55.56 -11.32 -21.19
CA LYS A 707 56.21 -9.98 -21.28
C LYS A 707 56.23 -9.21 -22.64
N ALA A 708 55.82 -7.98 -22.55
CA ALA A 708 56.63 -6.71 -22.70
C ALA A 708 55.65 -5.54 -22.85
N THR A 709 55.65 -4.52 -22.01
CA THR A 709 56.51 -3.34 -21.82
C THR A 709 56.27 -2.23 -22.89
N THR A 710 55.97 -1.06 -22.31
CA THR A 710 56.13 0.34 -22.81
C THR A 710 55.10 0.91 -23.82
N ALA A 711 54.29 1.88 -23.43
CA ALA A 711 54.52 3.33 -23.30
C ALA A 711 53.42 3.94 -22.46
#